data_3bd5d06c9b9a178e14c22db68a4ac503
#
_entry.id   3bd5d06c9b9a178e14c22db68a4ac503
#
_cell.length_a   1.000
_cell.length_b   1.000
_cell.length_c   1.000
_cell.angle_alpha   90.00
_cell.angle_beta   90.00
_cell.angle_gamma   90.00
#
_symmetry.space_group_name_H-M   'P 1'
#
loop_
_entity.id
_entity.type
_entity.pdbx_description
1 polymer ?
#
loop_
_entity_poly.entity_id
_entity_poly.type
_entity_poly.pdbx_seq_one_letter_code
_entity_poly.pdbx_strand_id
1 'polypeptide(L)'
;MNINEILKKEFNIRDEQINNTIKLIDEGNTIPFIARYRKEMTGEMSDVTLRSFYDKLVYLRNLQSRKEDVIRIIEEQGKLTPEIKVNVEKANTLQEVEDIYAPYKQKKRTRATIAKERGLEQLALDLLNKNIININEESSKYISEDKEVNSTEYAIKGAMDIIAEIVSDDAKIRKYIRELALNEGIIVTKNSSEEKSVYDMYYDYSESVKTIAPHRVLAINRGEKEDFLKVKVEINNEKVINYTINEYVNDKNFKNKEVIVSSIEDSYKRLIFPSIEREIRNTLTENAQERAISVFGKNVKSLLLQAPVKDKVVMGFDPAFRTGCKIAVVDKNGKLLDTTTVYPTEPQNKVEESKKELKSLIEKYNIDIIAIGNGTASRESEKFVSDMIKEIEREVQYIIVSEAGASVYSASELANEEHPDINVSLRGAISIARRLQDPLAELVKIDPKSIGVGQYQHDLNQKKLEGVLDGVVEDSVNSVGVDLNTASYSLLEHIAGISKTIAKNIVAYREENGDFTSRAQIKKVKRLGPQAFTQCAGFMRIEGAKNPLDNTGVHPESYDICKNMLDMLGYSLSDVENKNINDIDSKVEAIGIKELSNKLEVGEVTLKDIIAEIKKPGRDPREEGIKPILRTDVLKIEDIKEGMILKGTVRNVVDFGAFVDIGIKNDGLVHKSEMSKGYVKDPMTVVTVGDIVDVKVIGVDMNKKRVALSMKM
;
A
#
# COMPACT_ATOMS: atom_id res chain seq x y z
N MET A 1 -5.54 -14.34 -26.02
CA MET A 1 -5.91 -14.43 -24.58
C MET A 1 -7.26 -13.75 -24.38
N ASN A 2 -8.20 -14.35 -23.66
CA ASN A 2 -9.48 -13.69 -23.35
C ASN A 2 -9.36 -13.00 -21.98
N ILE A 3 -9.08 -11.69 -22.00
CA ILE A 3 -8.91 -10.86 -20.80
C ILE A 3 -10.18 -10.91 -19.94
N ASN A 4 -11.36 -10.87 -20.54
CA ASN A 4 -12.63 -10.88 -19.82
C ASN A 4 -12.85 -12.18 -19.05
N GLU A 5 -12.48 -13.33 -19.60
CA GLU A 5 -12.60 -14.62 -18.89
C GLU A 5 -11.69 -14.70 -17.66
N ILE A 6 -10.47 -14.15 -17.76
CA ILE A 6 -9.54 -14.09 -16.62
C ILE A 6 -10.10 -13.18 -15.52
N LEU A 7 -10.55 -12.00 -15.88
CA LEU A 7 -11.15 -11.04 -14.94
C LEU A 7 -12.42 -11.61 -14.31
N LYS A 8 -13.27 -12.28 -15.10
CA LYS A 8 -14.48 -12.95 -14.60
C LYS A 8 -14.18 -13.98 -13.51
N LYS A 9 -13.18 -14.82 -13.77
CA LYS A 9 -12.77 -15.87 -12.82
C LYS A 9 -12.13 -15.28 -11.54
N GLU A 10 -11.35 -14.23 -11.68
CA GLU A 10 -10.60 -13.63 -10.57
C GLU A 10 -11.50 -12.79 -9.64
N PHE A 11 -12.40 -11.99 -10.22
CA PHE A 11 -13.27 -11.08 -9.48
C PHE A 11 -14.68 -11.61 -9.24
N ASN A 12 -15.03 -12.77 -9.80
CA ASN A 12 -16.35 -13.42 -9.66
C ASN A 12 -17.52 -12.49 -10.05
N ILE A 13 -17.40 -11.77 -11.16
CA ILE A 13 -18.38 -10.81 -11.69
C ILE A 13 -18.87 -11.22 -13.08
N ARG A 14 -20.02 -10.70 -13.51
CA ARG A 14 -20.64 -11.04 -14.80
C ARG A 14 -19.94 -10.32 -15.96
N ASP A 15 -20.03 -10.89 -17.17
CA ASP A 15 -19.39 -10.31 -18.39
C ASP A 15 -19.85 -8.89 -18.68
N GLU A 16 -21.12 -8.58 -18.45
CA GLU A 16 -21.66 -7.23 -18.60
C GLU A 16 -20.99 -6.24 -17.64
N GLN A 17 -20.80 -6.63 -16.38
CA GLN A 17 -20.15 -5.80 -15.37
C GLN A 17 -18.67 -5.56 -15.69
N ILE A 18 -17.98 -6.58 -16.24
CA ILE A 18 -16.60 -6.44 -16.71
C ILE A 18 -16.54 -5.42 -17.84
N ASN A 19 -17.36 -5.58 -18.87
CA ASN A 19 -17.37 -4.67 -20.03
C ASN A 19 -17.70 -3.23 -19.63
N ASN A 20 -18.69 -3.04 -18.75
CA ASN A 20 -19.04 -1.73 -18.22
C ASN A 20 -17.90 -1.11 -17.42
N THR A 21 -17.23 -1.90 -16.55
CA THR A 21 -16.10 -1.42 -15.76
C THR A 21 -14.93 -1.01 -16.63
N ILE A 22 -14.56 -1.84 -17.63
CA ILE A 22 -13.52 -1.53 -18.60
C ILE A 22 -13.87 -0.23 -19.35
N LYS A 23 -15.11 -0.12 -19.82
CA LYS A 23 -15.59 1.08 -20.54
C LYS A 23 -15.47 2.33 -19.67
N LEU A 24 -15.92 2.29 -18.43
CA LEU A 24 -15.83 3.42 -17.49
C LEU A 24 -14.37 3.84 -17.25
N ILE A 25 -13.46 2.89 -17.11
CA ILE A 25 -12.03 3.13 -16.96
C ILE A 25 -11.45 3.77 -18.23
N ASP A 26 -11.78 3.25 -19.39
CA ASP A 26 -11.26 3.74 -20.67
C ASP A 26 -11.81 5.14 -21.05
N GLU A 27 -12.98 5.50 -20.55
CA GLU A 27 -13.56 6.85 -20.61
C GLU A 27 -12.87 7.84 -19.65
N GLY A 28 -11.90 7.39 -18.82
CA GLY A 28 -11.13 8.23 -17.92
C GLY A 28 -11.89 8.59 -16.63
N ASN A 29 -12.88 7.79 -16.23
CA ASN A 29 -13.52 7.97 -14.93
C ASN A 29 -12.59 7.55 -13.81
N THR A 30 -12.59 8.32 -12.72
CA THR A 30 -11.79 8.03 -11.51
C THR A 30 -12.36 6.86 -10.72
N ILE A 31 -11.50 6.12 -10.02
CA ILE A 31 -11.92 4.96 -9.20
C ILE A 31 -12.95 5.36 -8.12
N PRO A 32 -12.77 6.46 -7.34
CA PRO A 32 -13.76 6.87 -6.36
C PRO A 32 -15.13 7.19 -6.97
N PHE A 33 -15.16 7.83 -8.14
CA PHE A 33 -16.41 8.12 -8.83
C PHE A 33 -17.14 6.85 -9.30
N ILE A 34 -16.39 5.90 -9.88
CA ILE A 34 -16.96 4.61 -10.30
C ILE A 34 -17.50 3.86 -9.08
N ALA A 35 -16.71 3.75 -8.01
CA ALA A 35 -17.09 3.05 -6.78
C ALA A 35 -18.35 3.63 -6.13
N ARG A 36 -18.53 4.95 -6.19
CA ARG A 36 -19.62 5.63 -5.51
C ARG A 36 -20.87 5.78 -6.38
N TYR A 37 -20.72 6.16 -7.65
CA TYR A 37 -21.84 6.61 -8.50
C TYR A 37 -22.12 5.70 -9.69
N ARG A 38 -21.40 4.59 -9.85
CA ARG A 38 -21.60 3.61 -10.96
C ARG A 38 -21.67 2.16 -10.46
N LYS A 39 -22.12 1.97 -9.20
CA LYS A 39 -22.19 0.68 -8.51
C LYS A 39 -22.95 -0.38 -9.31
N GLU A 40 -24.10 -0.05 -9.85
CA GLU A 40 -24.92 -1.00 -10.61
C GLU A 40 -24.22 -1.51 -11.88
N MET A 41 -23.50 -0.62 -12.55
CA MET A 41 -22.77 -0.97 -13.76
C MET A 41 -21.59 -1.91 -13.47
N THR A 42 -20.99 -1.81 -12.27
CA THR A 42 -19.78 -2.54 -11.87
C THR A 42 -20.06 -3.74 -10.95
N GLY A 43 -21.30 -3.95 -10.49
CA GLY A 43 -21.64 -5.01 -9.55
C GLY A 43 -21.21 -4.69 -8.12
N GLU A 44 -21.36 -3.45 -7.71
CA GLU A 44 -21.07 -2.96 -6.35
C GLU A 44 -19.62 -3.17 -5.92
N MET A 45 -18.67 -3.18 -6.87
CA MET A 45 -17.25 -3.29 -6.53
C MET A 45 -16.83 -2.10 -5.66
N SER A 46 -16.14 -2.41 -4.56
CA SER A 46 -15.55 -1.39 -3.69
C SER A 46 -14.37 -0.69 -4.39
N ASP A 47 -13.96 0.47 -3.86
CA ASP A 47 -12.75 1.19 -4.26
C ASP A 47 -11.52 0.27 -4.32
N VAL A 48 -11.30 -0.52 -3.27
CA VAL A 48 -10.19 -1.50 -3.19
C VAL A 48 -10.29 -2.55 -4.31
N THR A 49 -11.48 -3.10 -4.55
CA THR A 49 -11.69 -4.10 -5.60
C THR A 49 -11.50 -3.51 -6.98
N LEU A 50 -11.99 -2.28 -7.21
CA LEU A 50 -11.82 -1.57 -8.49
C LEU A 50 -10.36 -1.22 -8.78
N ARG A 51 -9.58 -0.84 -7.77
CA ARG A 51 -8.12 -0.64 -7.94
C ARG A 51 -7.44 -1.95 -8.31
N SER A 52 -7.74 -3.04 -7.61
CA SER A 52 -7.20 -4.37 -7.94
C SER A 52 -7.61 -4.81 -9.35
N PHE A 53 -8.83 -4.53 -9.76
CA PHE A 53 -9.33 -4.80 -11.10
C PHE A 53 -8.57 -3.97 -12.16
N TYR A 54 -8.36 -2.69 -11.90
CA TYR A 54 -7.59 -1.80 -12.77
C TYR A 54 -6.16 -2.28 -12.95
N ASP A 55 -5.46 -2.59 -11.85
CA ASP A 55 -4.08 -3.09 -11.88
C ASP A 55 -3.98 -4.40 -12.67
N LYS A 56 -4.94 -5.30 -12.46
CA LYS A 56 -5.01 -6.56 -13.20
C LYS A 56 -5.29 -6.35 -14.68
N LEU A 57 -6.20 -5.45 -15.03
CA LEU A 57 -6.50 -5.09 -16.42
C LEU A 57 -5.25 -4.55 -17.12
N VAL A 58 -4.53 -3.64 -16.48
CA VAL A 58 -3.26 -3.09 -16.99
C VAL A 58 -2.21 -4.20 -17.19
N TYR A 59 -2.05 -5.08 -16.20
CA TYR A 59 -1.16 -6.24 -16.33
C TYR A 59 -1.51 -7.14 -17.51
N LEU A 60 -2.79 -7.48 -17.67
CA LEU A 60 -3.25 -8.36 -18.76
C LEU A 60 -3.09 -7.70 -20.15
N ARG A 61 -3.32 -6.40 -20.25
CA ARG A 61 -3.07 -5.62 -21.48
C ARG A 61 -1.58 -5.62 -21.85
N ASN A 62 -0.70 -5.42 -20.84
CA ASN A 62 0.74 -5.48 -21.02
C ASN A 62 1.21 -6.89 -21.43
N LEU A 63 0.66 -7.95 -20.81
CA LEU A 63 0.94 -9.33 -21.18
C LEU A 63 0.52 -9.61 -22.63
N GLN A 64 -0.67 -9.15 -23.04
CA GLN A 64 -1.16 -9.32 -24.40
C GLN A 64 -0.26 -8.60 -25.42
N SER A 65 0.07 -7.34 -25.18
CA SER A 65 0.99 -6.57 -26.02
C SER A 65 2.36 -7.25 -26.13
N ARG A 66 2.88 -7.78 -25.01
CA ARG A 66 4.17 -8.49 -25.02
C ARG A 66 4.13 -9.78 -25.83
N LYS A 67 3.04 -10.53 -25.78
CA LYS A 67 2.84 -11.73 -26.64
C LYS A 67 2.86 -11.36 -28.12
N GLU A 68 2.17 -10.30 -28.48
CA GLU A 68 2.11 -9.80 -29.86
C GLU A 68 3.50 -9.38 -30.35
N ASP A 69 4.25 -8.65 -29.53
CA ASP A 69 5.62 -8.26 -29.81
C ASP A 69 6.54 -9.47 -30.02
N VAL A 70 6.48 -10.45 -29.13
CA VAL A 70 7.31 -11.67 -29.21
C VAL A 70 6.97 -12.46 -30.47
N ILE A 71 5.69 -12.64 -30.80
CA ILE A 71 5.26 -13.31 -32.06
C ILE A 71 5.83 -12.58 -33.25
N ARG A 72 5.66 -11.25 -33.32
CA ARG A 72 6.18 -10.41 -34.41
C ARG A 72 7.70 -10.53 -34.56
N ILE A 73 8.46 -10.44 -33.46
CA ILE A 73 9.92 -10.51 -33.49
C ILE A 73 10.41 -11.88 -33.99
N ILE A 74 9.76 -12.98 -33.55
CA ILE A 74 10.14 -14.34 -34.01
C ILE A 74 9.76 -14.53 -35.48
N GLU A 75 8.65 -13.96 -35.93
CA GLU A 75 8.22 -13.97 -37.34
C GLU A 75 9.21 -13.19 -38.25
N GLU A 76 9.63 -12.00 -37.83
CA GLU A 76 10.65 -11.21 -38.54
C GLU A 76 12.00 -11.96 -38.68
N GLN A 77 12.30 -12.88 -37.73
CA GLN A 77 13.47 -13.76 -37.83
C GLN A 77 13.25 -14.98 -38.75
N GLY A 78 12.05 -15.17 -39.28
CA GLY A 78 11.69 -16.35 -40.10
C GLY A 78 11.63 -17.66 -39.31
N LYS A 79 11.49 -17.61 -37.98
CA LYS A 79 11.55 -18.79 -37.09
C LYS A 79 10.19 -19.11 -36.45
N LEU A 80 9.14 -18.39 -36.75
CA LEU A 80 7.83 -18.61 -36.17
C LEU A 80 7.18 -19.89 -36.73
N THR A 81 6.95 -20.87 -35.87
CA THR A 81 6.19 -22.07 -36.20
C THR A 81 4.78 -21.98 -35.58
N PRO A 82 3.78 -22.76 -36.10
CA PRO A 82 2.45 -22.82 -35.49
C PRO A 82 2.47 -23.21 -34.01
N GLU A 83 3.39 -24.11 -33.64
CA GLU A 83 3.56 -24.57 -32.25
C GLU A 83 4.05 -23.45 -31.33
N ILE A 84 5.08 -22.71 -31.76
CA ILE A 84 5.62 -21.55 -31.00
C ILE A 84 4.50 -20.52 -30.79
N LYS A 85 3.76 -20.19 -31.83
CA LYS A 85 2.62 -19.25 -31.76
C LYS A 85 1.61 -19.71 -30.72
N VAL A 86 1.18 -20.95 -30.77
CA VAL A 86 0.23 -21.54 -29.79
C VAL A 86 0.79 -21.49 -28.38
N ASN A 87 2.06 -21.79 -28.17
CA ASN A 87 2.69 -21.76 -26.85
C ASN A 87 2.74 -20.34 -26.29
N VAL A 88 3.12 -19.32 -27.09
CA VAL A 88 3.09 -17.92 -26.68
C VAL A 88 1.65 -17.46 -26.36
N GLU A 89 0.67 -17.84 -27.18
CA GLU A 89 -0.74 -17.50 -26.93
C GLU A 89 -1.29 -18.13 -25.65
N LYS A 90 -0.87 -19.34 -25.29
CA LYS A 90 -1.27 -20.06 -24.07
C LYS A 90 -0.54 -19.60 -22.81
N ALA A 91 0.60 -18.94 -22.92
CA ALA A 91 1.34 -18.47 -21.75
C ALA A 91 0.45 -17.57 -20.85
N ASN A 92 0.48 -17.78 -19.54
CA ASN A 92 -0.37 -17.06 -18.58
C ASN A 92 0.38 -15.96 -17.83
N THR A 93 1.71 -15.92 -17.95
CA THR A 93 2.57 -14.94 -17.28
C THR A 93 3.58 -14.35 -18.24
N LEU A 94 4.09 -13.15 -17.92
CA LEU A 94 5.20 -12.55 -18.66
C LEU A 94 6.43 -13.44 -18.65
N GLN A 95 6.69 -14.14 -17.54
CA GLN A 95 7.83 -15.05 -17.43
C GLN A 95 7.73 -16.24 -18.40
N GLU A 96 6.55 -16.84 -18.53
CA GLU A 96 6.35 -17.92 -19.52
C GLU A 96 6.58 -17.42 -20.96
N VAL A 97 6.16 -16.21 -21.27
CA VAL A 97 6.41 -15.57 -22.58
C VAL A 97 7.91 -15.35 -22.79
N GLU A 98 8.62 -14.86 -21.79
CA GLU A 98 10.08 -14.64 -21.87
C GLU A 98 10.86 -15.96 -21.99
N ASP A 99 10.42 -17.04 -21.32
CA ASP A 99 11.05 -18.35 -21.46
C ASP A 99 10.91 -18.90 -22.88
N ILE A 100 9.73 -18.77 -23.50
CA ILE A 100 9.51 -19.18 -24.90
C ILE A 100 10.34 -18.30 -25.86
N TYR A 101 10.52 -17.03 -25.54
CA TYR A 101 11.29 -16.07 -26.34
C TYR A 101 12.80 -16.24 -26.17
N ALA A 102 13.29 -16.82 -25.07
CA ALA A 102 14.71 -16.91 -24.73
C ALA A 102 15.61 -17.44 -25.85
N PRO A 103 15.26 -18.52 -26.62
CA PRO A 103 16.07 -19.02 -27.74
C PRO A 103 16.21 -18.04 -28.91
N TYR A 104 15.27 -17.09 -29.05
CA TYR A 104 15.18 -16.13 -30.17
C TYR A 104 15.76 -14.75 -29.82
N LYS A 105 16.09 -14.54 -28.55
CA LYS A 105 16.61 -13.28 -28.04
C LYS A 105 18.07 -13.06 -28.50
N GLN A 106 18.38 -11.87 -28.98
CA GLN A 106 19.77 -11.53 -29.22
C GLN A 106 20.60 -11.64 -27.94
N LYS A 107 21.51 -12.59 -27.89
CA LYS A 107 22.42 -12.82 -26.76
C LYS A 107 23.71 -12.06 -26.95
N LYS A 108 24.33 -11.65 -25.82
CA LYS A 108 25.74 -11.23 -25.85
C LYS A 108 26.60 -12.41 -26.28
N ARG A 109 27.83 -12.14 -26.80
CA ARG A 109 28.77 -13.18 -27.23
C ARG A 109 29.09 -14.15 -26.11
N THR A 110 28.49 -15.35 -26.18
CA THR A 110 28.60 -16.45 -25.19
C THR A 110 29.64 -17.46 -25.66
N ARG A 111 30.01 -18.42 -24.78
CA ARG A 111 30.86 -19.56 -25.20
C ARG A 111 30.19 -20.36 -26.33
N ALA A 112 28.89 -20.58 -26.26
CA ALA A 112 28.11 -21.24 -27.29
C ALA A 112 28.10 -20.45 -28.60
N THR A 113 27.95 -19.13 -28.56
CA THR A 113 28.04 -18.27 -29.75
C THR A 113 29.41 -18.41 -30.45
N ILE A 114 30.49 -18.37 -29.66
CA ILE A 114 31.83 -18.55 -30.17
C ILE A 114 31.99 -19.95 -30.81
N ALA A 115 31.47 -20.98 -30.17
CA ALA A 115 31.50 -22.35 -30.71
C ALA A 115 30.67 -22.47 -32.01
N LYS A 116 29.54 -21.80 -32.14
CA LYS A 116 28.76 -21.75 -33.37
C LYS A 116 29.48 -21.01 -34.48
N GLU A 117 30.10 -19.86 -34.17
CA GLU A 117 30.96 -19.11 -35.13
C GLU A 117 32.10 -20.00 -35.67
N ARG A 118 32.62 -20.91 -34.87
CA ARG A 118 33.63 -21.91 -35.25
C ARG A 118 33.08 -23.12 -36.00
N GLY A 119 31.74 -23.16 -36.23
CA GLY A 119 31.10 -24.21 -37.04
C GLY A 119 30.81 -25.51 -36.28
N LEU A 120 30.80 -25.49 -34.94
CA LEU A 120 30.57 -26.67 -34.09
C LEU A 120 29.11 -26.99 -33.83
N GLU A 121 28.17 -26.22 -34.40
CA GLU A 121 26.72 -26.40 -34.16
C GLU A 121 26.23 -27.75 -34.66
N GLN A 122 26.68 -28.20 -35.85
CA GLN A 122 26.26 -29.49 -36.38
C GLN A 122 26.80 -30.64 -35.51
N LEU A 123 28.01 -30.55 -34.99
CA LEU A 123 28.55 -31.55 -34.04
C LEU A 123 27.66 -31.63 -32.77
N ALA A 124 27.27 -30.50 -32.22
CA ALA A 124 26.40 -30.47 -31.05
C ALA A 124 25.02 -31.11 -31.30
N LEU A 125 24.40 -30.83 -32.45
CA LEU A 125 23.14 -31.44 -32.86
C LEU A 125 23.28 -32.96 -33.11
N ASP A 126 24.37 -33.38 -33.72
CA ASP A 126 24.67 -34.81 -33.98
C ASP A 126 24.92 -35.56 -32.65
N LEU A 127 25.61 -34.96 -31.70
CA LEU A 127 25.74 -35.50 -30.33
C LEU A 127 24.44 -35.64 -29.60
N LEU A 128 23.48 -34.72 -29.78
CA LEU A 128 22.16 -34.81 -29.16
C LEU A 128 21.25 -35.85 -29.82
N ASN A 129 21.27 -35.95 -31.16
CA ASN A 129 20.27 -36.66 -31.91
C ASN A 129 20.72 -38.01 -32.48
N LYS A 130 22.03 -38.23 -32.61
CA LYS A 130 22.61 -39.41 -33.21
C LYS A 130 23.42 -40.23 -32.20
N ASN A 131 23.32 -41.53 -32.31
CA ASN A 131 24.10 -42.47 -31.49
C ASN A 131 25.51 -42.65 -32.06
N ILE A 132 26.40 -41.67 -31.80
CA ILE A 132 27.77 -41.67 -32.35
C ILE A 132 28.63 -42.74 -31.65
N ILE A 133 29.27 -43.64 -32.46
CA ILE A 133 30.07 -44.75 -31.94
C ILE A 133 31.40 -44.30 -31.41
N ASN A 134 32.06 -43.35 -32.15
CA ASN A 134 33.36 -42.81 -31.81
C ASN A 134 33.31 -41.28 -31.86
N ILE A 135 33.17 -40.67 -30.71
CA ILE A 135 33.04 -39.20 -30.55
C ILE A 135 34.34 -38.51 -31.05
N ASN A 136 35.50 -39.06 -30.77
CA ASN A 136 36.78 -38.47 -31.18
C ASN A 136 36.94 -38.47 -32.69
N GLU A 137 36.55 -39.54 -33.36
CA GLU A 137 36.58 -39.65 -34.83
C GLU A 137 35.63 -38.63 -35.47
N GLU A 138 34.41 -38.51 -34.94
CA GLU A 138 33.44 -37.55 -35.45
C GLU A 138 33.92 -36.10 -35.22
N SER A 139 34.44 -35.82 -34.04
CA SER A 139 34.92 -34.49 -33.68
C SER A 139 36.18 -34.07 -34.47
N SER A 140 37.00 -35.05 -34.91
CA SER A 140 38.21 -34.76 -35.73
C SER A 140 37.86 -34.13 -37.07
N LYS A 141 36.66 -34.33 -37.59
CA LYS A 141 36.19 -33.73 -38.86
C LYS A 141 35.99 -32.20 -38.74
N TYR A 142 35.92 -31.67 -37.55
CA TYR A 142 35.67 -30.26 -37.25
C TYR A 142 36.98 -29.49 -36.91
N ILE A 143 38.15 -30.18 -36.90
CA ILE A 143 39.44 -29.52 -36.69
C ILE A 143 39.72 -28.61 -37.87
N SER A 144 40.02 -27.35 -37.63
CA SER A 144 40.31 -26.33 -38.66
C SER A 144 41.09 -25.18 -38.05
N GLU A 145 42.28 -24.90 -38.64
CA GLU A 145 43.10 -23.76 -38.23
C GLU A 145 42.36 -22.42 -38.51
N ASP A 146 41.69 -22.33 -39.66
CA ASP A 146 40.95 -21.12 -40.07
C ASP A 146 39.80 -20.79 -39.10
N LYS A 147 39.23 -21.78 -38.43
CA LYS A 147 38.17 -21.62 -37.43
C LYS A 147 38.66 -21.70 -35.98
N GLU A 148 39.97 -21.70 -35.78
CA GLU A 148 40.61 -21.79 -34.46
C GLU A 148 40.17 -23.04 -33.65
N VAL A 149 39.90 -24.18 -34.33
CA VAL A 149 39.57 -25.47 -33.70
C VAL A 149 40.78 -26.37 -33.78
N ASN A 150 41.60 -26.37 -32.73
CA ASN A 150 42.94 -26.94 -32.78
C ASN A 150 43.05 -28.41 -32.34
N SER A 151 42.00 -28.96 -31.72
CA SER A 151 41.96 -30.34 -31.24
C SER A 151 40.55 -30.92 -31.16
N THR A 152 40.45 -32.24 -31.07
CA THR A 152 39.18 -32.95 -30.85
C THR A 152 38.55 -32.58 -29.51
N GLU A 153 39.33 -32.42 -28.43
CA GLU A 153 38.84 -32.00 -27.12
C GLU A 153 38.26 -30.59 -27.21
N TYR A 154 38.89 -29.70 -27.98
CA TYR A 154 38.34 -28.35 -28.18
C TYR A 154 37.02 -28.39 -28.94
N ALA A 155 36.89 -29.21 -29.97
CA ALA A 155 35.65 -29.39 -30.73
C ALA A 155 34.54 -29.96 -29.84
N ILE A 156 34.83 -30.97 -29.02
CA ILE A 156 33.88 -31.59 -28.10
C ILE A 156 33.42 -30.55 -27.06
N LYS A 157 34.35 -29.80 -26.46
CA LYS A 157 34.05 -28.78 -25.47
C LYS A 157 33.15 -27.66 -26.05
N GLY A 158 33.42 -27.21 -27.27
CA GLY A 158 32.58 -26.24 -27.96
C GLY A 158 31.18 -26.78 -28.24
N ALA A 159 31.06 -28.05 -28.67
CA ALA A 159 29.77 -28.70 -28.84
C ALA A 159 29.02 -28.83 -27.51
N MET A 160 29.70 -29.18 -26.40
CA MET A 160 29.13 -29.21 -25.06
C MET A 160 28.60 -27.82 -24.60
N ASP A 161 29.34 -26.74 -24.89
CA ASP A 161 28.87 -25.38 -24.58
C ASP A 161 27.59 -25.03 -25.36
N ILE A 162 27.47 -25.49 -26.61
CA ILE A 162 26.24 -25.32 -27.42
C ILE A 162 25.08 -26.16 -26.82
N ILE A 163 25.36 -27.42 -26.47
CA ILE A 163 24.35 -28.29 -25.82
C ILE A 163 23.87 -27.67 -24.50
N ALA A 164 24.81 -27.19 -23.69
CA ALA A 164 24.49 -26.52 -22.43
C ALA A 164 23.58 -25.28 -22.65
N GLU A 165 23.79 -24.51 -23.71
CA GLU A 165 22.94 -23.38 -24.08
C GLU A 165 21.53 -23.86 -24.52
N ILE A 166 21.44 -24.89 -25.37
CA ILE A 166 20.17 -25.47 -25.81
C ILE A 166 19.34 -25.92 -24.60
N VAL A 167 19.95 -26.66 -23.67
CA VAL A 167 19.28 -27.12 -22.44
C VAL A 167 18.86 -25.93 -21.58
N SER A 168 19.67 -24.87 -21.50
CA SER A 168 19.36 -23.69 -20.70
C SER A 168 18.20 -22.86 -21.24
N ASP A 169 17.94 -22.94 -22.54
CA ASP A 169 16.87 -22.23 -23.24
C ASP A 169 15.56 -23.05 -23.31
N ASP A 170 15.57 -24.30 -22.85
CA ASP A 170 14.40 -25.14 -22.85
C ASP A 170 13.37 -24.67 -21.82
N ALA A 171 12.26 -24.13 -22.31
CA ALA A 171 11.18 -23.61 -21.49
C ALA A 171 10.56 -24.67 -20.56
N LYS A 172 10.50 -25.96 -20.98
CA LYS A 172 9.98 -27.07 -20.19
C LYS A 172 10.87 -27.35 -18.98
N ILE A 173 12.19 -27.41 -19.22
CA ILE A 173 13.18 -27.59 -18.15
C ILE A 173 13.16 -26.42 -17.17
N ARG A 174 13.16 -25.20 -17.66
CA ARG A 174 13.07 -23.99 -16.81
C ARG A 174 11.81 -23.97 -15.96
N LYS A 175 10.68 -24.30 -16.55
CA LYS A 175 9.39 -24.39 -15.83
C LYS A 175 9.43 -25.43 -14.71
N TYR A 176 9.93 -26.63 -15.00
CA TYR A 176 10.07 -27.69 -13.98
C TYR A 176 10.95 -27.26 -12.81
N ILE A 177 12.13 -26.69 -13.10
CA ILE A 177 13.06 -26.24 -12.04
C ILE A 177 12.44 -25.11 -11.19
N ARG A 178 11.73 -24.20 -11.83
CA ARG A 178 11.02 -23.10 -11.14
C ARG A 178 9.94 -23.65 -10.21
N GLU A 179 9.10 -24.55 -10.70
CA GLU A 179 8.05 -25.19 -9.89
C GLU A 179 8.64 -25.98 -8.73
N LEU A 180 9.73 -26.70 -8.95
CA LEU A 180 10.44 -27.42 -7.89
C LEU A 180 11.00 -26.44 -6.84
N ALA A 181 11.63 -25.34 -7.27
CA ALA A 181 12.16 -24.33 -6.37
C ALA A 181 11.07 -23.61 -5.55
N LEU A 182 9.93 -23.34 -6.14
CA LEU A 182 8.80 -22.71 -5.43
C LEU A 182 8.14 -23.66 -4.42
N ASN A 183 8.09 -24.95 -4.70
CA ASN A 183 7.38 -25.92 -3.85
C ASN A 183 8.27 -26.60 -2.82
N GLU A 184 9.53 -26.93 -3.16
CA GLU A 184 10.44 -27.71 -2.34
C GLU A 184 11.72 -26.93 -1.96
N GLY A 185 11.93 -25.72 -2.54
CA GLY A 185 13.13 -24.92 -2.29
C GLY A 185 13.21 -24.41 -0.86
N ILE A 186 14.42 -24.21 -0.40
CA ILE A 186 14.76 -23.69 0.93
C ILE A 186 15.62 -22.45 0.76
N ILE A 187 15.24 -21.34 1.41
CA ILE A 187 16.14 -20.20 1.60
C ILE A 187 17.10 -20.55 2.73
N VAL A 188 18.37 -20.40 2.47
CA VAL A 188 19.44 -20.61 3.45
C VAL A 188 20.23 -19.32 3.59
N THR A 189 20.46 -18.90 4.82
CA THR A 189 21.29 -17.74 5.12
C THR A 189 22.45 -18.13 5.99
N LYS A 190 23.60 -17.50 5.78
CA LYS A 190 24.80 -17.63 6.61
C LYS A 190 25.35 -16.24 6.91
N ASN A 191 26.01 -16.09 8.04
CA ASN A 191 26.72 -14.86 8.35
C ASN A 191 27.87 -14.60 7.35
N SER A 192 28.08 -13.34 7.03
CA SER A 192 29.24 -12.87 6.27
C SER A 192 30.34 -12.35 7.18
N SER A 193 30.00 -11.98 8.43
CA SER A 193 30.88 -11.44 9.45
C SER A 193 30.59 -12.11 10.80
N GLU A 194 31.59 -12.20 11.66
CA GLU A 194 31.42 -12.68 13.03
C GLU A 194 30.88 -11.60 13.98
N GLU A 195 30.70 -10.39 13.51
CA GLU A 195 30.16 -9.27 14.29
C GLU A 195 28.69 -9.48 14.61
N LYS A 196 28.32 -9.17 15.86
CA LYS A 196 26.90 -9.17 16.27
C LYS A 196 26.16 -8.04 15.57
N SER A 197 24.99 -8.34 15.07
CA SER A 197 24.12 -7.37 14.39
C SER A 197 22.65 -7.59 14.76
N VAL A 198 21.79 -6.73 14.27
CA VAL A 198 20.33 -6.92 14.38
C VAL A 198 19.83 -8.14 13.58
N TYR A 199 20.69 -8.76 12.78
CA TYR A 199 20.41 -9.93 11.94
C TYR A 199 20.91 -11.25 12.54
N ASP A 200 21.38 -11.27 13.78
CA ASP A 200 21.92 -12.47 14.47
C ASP A 200 21.00 -13.70 14.35
N MET A 201 19.68 -13.47 14.39
CA MET A 201 18.69 -14.53 14.25
C MET A 201 18.66 -15.20 12.85
N TYR A 202 19.34 -14.60 11.86
CA TYR A 202 19.44 -15.10 10.48
C TYR A 202 20.86 -15.57 10.13
N TYR A 203 21.81 -15.66 11.07
CA TYR A 203 23.19 -16.03 10.80
C TYR A 203 23.37 -17.50 10.37
N ASP A 204 22.53 -18.38 10.87
CA ASP A 204 22.44 -19.77 10.43
C ASP A 204 20.96 -20.16 10.40
N TYR A 205 20.30 -19.72 9.34
CA TYR A 205 18.85 -19.84 9.24
C TYR A 205 18.43 -20.51 7.93
N SER A 206 17.37 -21.32 8.00
CA SER A 206 16.76 -21.93 6.84
C SER A 206 15.25 -21.96 6.95
N GLU A 207 14.54 -21.66 5.85
CA GLU A 207 13.09 -21.74 5.77
C GLU A 207 12.64 -22.07 4.36
N SER A 208 11.51 -22.80 4.23
CA SER A 208 10.95 -23.15 2.93
C SER A 208 10.55 -21.90 2.14
N VAL A 209 10.92 -21.85 0.85
CA VAL A 209 10.50 -20.82 -0.12
C VAL A 209 8.98 -20.64 -0.13
N LYS A 210 8.23 -21.76 -0.02
CA LYS A 210 6.78 -21.78 -0.06
C LYS A 210 6.10 -21.07 1.12
N THR A 211 6.72 -21.05 2.29
CA THR A 211 6.09 -20.62 3.55
C THR A 211 6.75 -19.45 4.23
N ILE A 212 7.90 -19.01 3.73
CA ILE A 212 8.63 -17.90 4.34
C ILE A 212 7.79 -16.63 4.45
N ALA A 213 7.79 -16.05 5.64
CA ALA A 213 6.99 -14.86 5.90
C ALA A 213 7.55 -13.62 5.18
N PRO A 214 6.70 -12.73 4.63
CA PRO A 214 7.11 -11.53 3.89
C PRO A 214 8.12 -10.64 4.64
N HIS A 215 7.90 -10.38 5.92
CA HIS A 215 8.80 -9.55 6.72
C HIS A 215 10.19 -10.17 6.90
N ARG A 216 10.31 -11.52 6.91
CA ARG A 216 11.60 -12.21 6.97
C ARG A 216 12.36 -12.09 5.66
N VAL A 217 11.67 -12.17 4.51
CA VAL A 217 12.28 -11.94 3.20
C VAL A 217 12.90 -10.54 3.15
N LEU A 218 12.17 -9.51 3.59
CA LEU A 218 12.68 -8.13 3.62
C LEU A 218 13.85 -7.97 4.60
N ALA A 219 13.79 -8.60 5.78
CA ALA A 219 14.88 -8.59 6.76
C ALA A 219 16.15 -9.23 6.20
N ILE A 220 16.02 -10.42 5.60
CA ILE A 220 17.12 -11.18 5.00
C ILE A 220 17.73 -10.37 3.84
N ASN A 221 16.92 -9.79 2.97
CA ASN A 221 17.41 -8.96 1.85
C ASN A 221 18.18 -7.72 2.34
N ARG A 222 17.71 -7.08 3.41
CA ARG A 222 18.41 -5.95 4.02
C ARG A 222 19.73 -6.39 4.64
N GLY A 223 19.76 -7.50 5.38
CA GLY A 223 20.99 -8.06 5.96
C GLY A 223 22.02 -8.46 4.91
N GLU A 224 21.59 -8.95 3.73
CA GLU A 224 22.46 -9.22 2.59
C GLU A 224 23.00 -7.93 1.96
N LYS A 225 22.13 -6.90 1.78
CA LYS A 225 22.52 -5.59 1.24
C LYS A 225 23.51 -4.84 2.14
N GLU A 226 23.44 -5.07 3.44
CA GLU A 226 24.34 -4.49 4.45
C GLU A 226 25.56 -5.40 4.72
N ASP A 227 25.79 -6.43 3.91
CA ASP A 227 26.91 -7.37 3.96
C ASP A 227 27.01 -8.20 5.26
N PHE A 228 25.95 -8.31 6.05
CA PHE A 228 25.90 -9.21 7.23
C PHE A 228 25.52 -10.64 6.87
N LEU A 229 24.77 -10.85 5.79
CA LEU A 229 24.25 -12.16 5.38
C LEU A 229 24.69 -12.54 3.97
N LYS A 230 24.91 -13.84 3.77
CA LYS A 230 24.97 -14.50 2.45
C LYS A 230 23.72 -15.33 2.28
N VAL A 231 22.98 -15.12 1.20
CA VAL A 231 21.67 -15.73 0.98
C VAL A 231 21.70 -16.61 -0.25
N LYS A 232 21.14 -17.82 -0.16
CA LYS A 232 21.03 -18.77 -1.27
C LYS A 232 19.66 -19.46 -1.23
N VAL A 233 19.23 -19.92 -2.41
CA VAL A 233 18.13 -20.87 -2.53
C VAL A 233 18.74 -22.24 -2.77
N GLU A 234 18.36 -23.24 -2.02
CA GLU A 234 18.78 -24.62 -2.20
C GLU A 234 17.60 -25.47 -2.65
N ILE A 235 17.84 -26.34 -3.63
CA ILE A 235 16.87 -27.34 -4.12
C ILE A 235 17.57 -28.68 -4.29
N ASN A 236 16.79 -29.74 -4.49
CA ASN A 236 17.36 -31.06 -4.75
C ASN A 236 17.93 -31.13 -6.16
N ASN A 237 19.27 -30.98 -6.27
CA ASN A 237 20.01 -30.97 -7.54
C ASN A 237 19.88 -32.33 -8.30
N GLU A 238 19.83 -33.47 -7.58
CA GLU A 238 19.70 -34.78 -8.20
C GLU A 238 18.35 -34.94 -8.92
N LYS A 239 17.27 -34.46 -8.32
CA LYS A 239 15.95 -34.46 -8.98
C LYS A 239 15.97 -33.68 -10.29
N VAL A 240 16.60 -32.50 -10.29
CA VAL A 240 16.73 -31.64 -11.47
C VAL A 240 17.53 -32.32 -12.57
N ILE A 241 18.72 -32.81 -12.23
CA ILE A 241 19.62 -33.45 -13.19
C ILE A 241 18.98 -34.71 -13.78
N ASN A 242 18.38 -35.57 -12.94
CA ASN A 242 17.71 -36.78 -13.39
C ASN A 242 16.51 -36.47 -14.29
N TYR A 243 15.70 -35.47 -13.96
CA TYR A 243 14.60 -35.04 -14.82
C TYR A 243 15.10 -34.58 -16.18
N THR A 244 16.13 -33.71 -16.19
CA THR A 244 16.71 -33.19 -17.44
C THR A 244 17.36 -34.27 -18.28
N ILE A 245 18.08 -35.21 -17.66
CA ILE A 245 18.65 -36.37 -18.37
C ILE A 245 17.54 -37.21 -19.04
N ASN A 246 16.44 -37.48 -18.34
CA ASN A 246 15.33 -38.24 -18.89
C ASN A 246 14.65 -37.54 -20.09
N GLU A 247 14.64 -36.23 -20.15
CA GLU A 247 14.10 -35.50 -21.31
C GLU A 247 15.02 -35.57 -22.54
N TYR A 248 16.35 -35.61 -22.37
CA TYR A 248 17.32 -35.57 -23.46
C TYR A 248 17.93 -36.95 -23.81
N VAL A 249 17.91 -37.91 -22.87
CA VAL A 249 18.51 -39.24 -23.04
C VAL A 249 17.46 -40.29 -22.81
N ASN A 250 16.64 -40.55 -23.83
CA ASN A 250 15.53 -41.51 -23.77
C ASN A 250 15.97 -42.99 -23.82
N ASP A 251 17.17 -43.28 -24.33
CA ASP A 251 17.73 -44.63 -24.46
C ASP A 251 18.89 -44.87 -23.47
N LYS A 252 18.77 -45.90 -22.62
CA LYS A 252 19.83 -46.28 -21.67
C LYS A 252 21.12 -46.66 -22.34
N ASN A 253 21.10 -47.12 -23.61
CA ASN A 253 22.26 -47.49 -24.40
C ASN A 253 22.79 -46.36 -25.27
N PHE A 254 22.37 -45.12 -25.02
CA PHE A 254 22.80 -43.98 -25.80
C PHE A 254 24.31 -43.72 -25.55
N LYS A 255 25.14 -43.84 -26.60
CA LYS A 255 26.59 -43.85 -26.48
C LYS A 255 27.19 -42.52 -26.10
N ASN A 256 26.50 -41.40 -26.41
CA ASN A 256 26.93 -40.03 -26.10
C ASN A 256 26.51 -39.57 -24.72
N LYS A 257 25.94 -40.46 -23.90
CA LYS A 257 25.31 -40.12 -22.61
C LYS A 257 26.20 -39.32 -21.69
N GLU A 258 27.47 -39.71 -21.54
CA GLU A 258 28.43 -39.02 -20.65
C GLU A 258 28.64 -37.55 -21.04
N VAL A 259 28.79 -37.27 -22.34
CA VAL A 259 28.98 -35.90 -22.86
C VAL A 259 27.72 -35.07 -22.64
N ILE A 260 26.53 -35.66 -22.87
CA ILE A 260 25.26 -34.98 -22.66
C ILE A 260 25.00 -34.71 -21.16
N VAL A 261 25.25 -35.70 -20.29
CA VAL A 261 25.12 -35.54 -18.85
C VAL A 261 26.03 -34.42 -18.33
N SER A 262 27.31 -34.40 -18.76
CA SER A 262 28.27 -33.35 -18.40
C SER A 262 27.79 -31.97 -18.91
N SER A 263 27.23 -31.90 -20.11
CA SER A 263 26.66 -30.65 -20.67
C SER A 263 25.41 -30.19 -19.88
N ILE A 264 24.56 -31.11 -19.46
CA ILE A 264 23.38 -30.84 -18.60
C ILE A 264 23.82 -30.31 -17.25
N GLU A 265 24.82 -30.94 -16.62
CA GLU A 265 25.36 -30.47 -15.33
C GLU A 265 25.95 -29.08 -15.41
N ASP A 266 26.73 -28.78 -16.47
CA ASP A 266 27.27 -27.45 -16.70
C ASP A 266 26.15 -26.43 -16.97
N SER A 267 25.18 -26.79 -17.81
CA SER A 267 24.01 -25.97 -18.08
C SER A 267 23.27 -25.62 -16.79
N TYR A 268 22.99 -26.61 -15.96
CA TYR A 268 22.30 -26.43 -14.69
C TYR A 268 23.09 -25.49 -13.75
N LYS A 269 24.35 -25.83 -13.48
CA LYS A 269 25.18 -25.10 -12.49
C LYS A 269 25.51 -23.67 -12.91
N ARG A 270 25.79 -23.45 -14.20
CA ARG A 270 26.30 -22.19 -14.71
C ARG A 270 25.23 -21.27 -15.31
N LEU A 271 24.21 -21.83 -15.97
CA LEU A 271 23.24 -21.05 -16.75
C LEU A 271 21.84 -21.04 -16.12
N ILE A 272 21.29 -22.22 -15.82
CA ILE A 272 19.88 -22.32 -15.41
C ILE A 272 19.69 -21.90 -13.96
N PHE A 273 20.36 -22.59 -13.02
CA PHE A 273 20.08 -22.41 -11.59
C PHE A 273 20.36 -20.99 -11.09
N PRO A 274 21.47 -20.32 -11.45
CA PRO A 274 21.67 -18.92 -11.03
C PRO A 274 20.61 -17.95 -11.57
N SER A 275 20.02 -18.26 -12.72
CA SER A 275 18.93 -17.49 -13.29
C SER A 275 17.61 -17.74 -12.53
N ILE A 276 17.29 -19.01 -12.26
CA ILE A 276 16.07 -19.40 -11.52
C ILE A 276 16.17 -18.94 -10.05
N GLU A 277 17.31 -19.10 -9.40
CA GLU A 277 17.52 -18.60 -8.03
C GLU A 277 17.23 -17.11 -7.94
N ARG A 278 17.74 -16.30 -8.86
CA ARG A 278 17.48 -14.87 -8.93
C ARG A 278 16.00 -14.58 -9.17
N GLU A 279 15.35 -15.32 -10.04
CA GLU A 279 13.93 -15.21 -10.33
C GLU A 279 13.08 -15.53 -9.08
N ILE A 280 13.37 -16.63 -8.39
CA ILE A 280 12.68 -17.00 -7.14
C ILE A 280 12.85 -15.91 -6.08
N ARG A 281 14.07 -15.42 -5.88
CA ARG A 281 14.35 -14.34 -4.93
C ARG A 281 13.64 -13.05 -5.29
N ASN A 282 13.58 -12.70 -6.57
CA ASN A 282 12.83 -11.53 -7.03
C ASN A 282 11.34 -11.69 -6.76
N THR A 283 10.76 -12.85 -7.10
CA THR A 283 9.34 -13.15 -6.85
C THR A 283 9.00 -13.05 -5.36
N LEU A 284 9.83 -13.62 -4.49
CA LEU A 284 9.64 -13.50 -3.03
C LEU A 284 9.73 -12.05 -2.56
N THR A 285 10.68 -11.30 -3.11
CA THR A 285 10.87 -9.88 -2.77
C THR A 285 9.67 -9.04 -3.22
N GLU A 286 9.20 -9.24 -4.44
CA GLU A 286 8.02 -8.54 -4.98
C GLU A 286 6.77 -8.82 -4.14
N ASN A 287 6.50 -10.08 -3.83
CA ASN A 287 5.38 -10.48 -2.97
C ASN A 287 5.49 -9.88 -1.56
N ALA A 288 6.70 -9.88 -1.00
CA ALA A 288 6.95 -9.29 0.33
C ALA A 288 6.77 -7.78 0.33
N GLN A 289 7.24 -7.09 -0.72
CA GLN A 289 7.04 -5.65 -0.89
C GLN A 289 5.56 -5.31 -1.08
N GLU A 290 4.82 -6.04 -1.90
CA GLU A 290 3.39 -5.84 -2.10
C GLU A 290 2.60 -5.95 -0.79
N ARG A 291 2.92 -6.98 0.00
CA ARG A 291 2.29 -7.13 1.31
C ARG A 291 2.62 -5.97 2.25
N ALA A 292 3.88 -5.56 2.33
CA ALA A 292 4.31 -4.44 3.17
C ALA A 292 3.66 -3.11 2.74
N ILE A 293 3.57 -2.85 1.42
CA ILE A 293 2.89 -1.66 0.87
C ILE A 293 1.39 -1.68 1.21
N SER A 294 0.74 -2.84 1.06
CA SER A 294 -0.68 -3.00 1.41
C SER A 294 -0.95 -2.72 2.90
N VAL A 295 -0.11 -3.26 3.78
CA VAL A 295 -0.19 -3.02 5.24
C VAL A 295 0.02 -1.53 5.53
N PHE A 296 1.02 -0.91 4.94
CA PHE A 296 1.27 0.52 5.11
C PHE A 296 0.07 1.37 4.65
N GLY A 297 -0.48 1.07 3.46
CA GLY A 297 -1.66 1.77 2.95
C GLY A 297 -2.85 1.69 3.89
N LYS A 298 -3.12 0.51 4.46
CA LYS A 298 -4.20 0.33 5.45
C LYS A 298 -3.96 1.15 6.71
N ASN A 299 -2.73 1.16 7.23
CA ASN A 299 -2.38 1.97 8.40
C ASN A 299 -2.57 3.47 8.13
N VAL A 300 -2.13 3.96 6.96
CA VAL A 300 -2.35 5.36 6.54
C VAL A 300 -3.83 5.67 6.42
N LYS A 301 -4.62 4.79 5.80
CA LYS A 301 -6.09 4.95 5.71
C LYS A 301 -6.72 5.11 7.10
N SER A 302 -6.34 4.27 8.05
CA SER A 302 -6.85 4.33 9.42
C SER A 302 -6.45 5.63 10.13
N LEU A 303 -5.23 6.13 9.91
CA LEU A 303 -4.79 7.43 10.46
C LEU A 303 -5.58 8.60 9.88
N LEU A 304 -5.80 8.61 8.56
CA LEU A 304 -6.57 9.66 7.87
C LEU A 304 -8.03 9.69 8.30
N LEU A 305 -8.62 8.52 8.56
CA LEU A 305 -10.03 8.36 8.91
C LEU A 305 -10.31 8.35 10.42
N GLN A 306 -9.34 8.71 11.26
CA GLN A 306 -9.57 8.89 12.69
C GLN A 306 -10.66 9.94 12.95
N ALA A 307 -11.45 9.71 14.03
CA ALA A 307 -12.51 10.64 14.42
C ALA A 307 -11.94 12.03 14.78
N PRO A 308 -12.46 13.11 14.19
CA PRO A 308 -12.04 14.47 14.50
C PRO A 308 -12.51 14.88 15.89
N VAL A 309 -11.74 15.75 16.55
CA VAL A 309 -12.12 16.37 17.82
C VAL A 309 -12.55 17.81 17.54
N LYS A 310 -13.85 17.97 17.25
CA LYS A 310 -14.46 19.26 16.87
C LYS A 310 -14.74 20.17 18.07
N ASP A 311 -14.92 21.46 17.81
CA ASP A 311 -15.38 22.48 18.77
C ASP A 311 -14.50 22.65 20.01
N LYS A 312 -13.20 22.31 19.92
CA LYS A 312 -12.22 22.43 21.00
C LYS A 312 -11.11 23.41 20.66
N VAL A 313 -10.72 24.22 21.64
CA VAL A 313 -9.47 25.01 21.57
C VAL A 313 -8.33 24.09 21.98
N VAL A 314 -7.34 23.97 21.11
CA VAL A 314 -6.24 22.99 21.29
C VAL A 314 -4.89 23.69 21.39
N MET A 315 -4.11 23.28 22.39
CA MET A 315 -2.70 23.63 22.49
C MET A 315 -1.86 22.48 21.89
N GLY A 316 -1.15 22.74 20.80
CA GLY A 316 -0.14 21.84 20.27
C GLY A 316 1.16 22.00 21.04
N PHE A 317 1.71 20.89 21.47
CA PHE A 317 2.95 20.80 22.21
C PHE A 317 3.93 19.91 21.43
N ASP A 318 4.96 20.50 20.83
CA ASP A 318 6.00 19.80 20.09
C ASP A 318 7.23 19.65 21.00
N PRO A 319 7.49 18.44 21.56
CA PRO A 319 8.50 18.23 22.57
C PRO A 319 9.93 18.33 22.01
N ALA A 320 10.83 18.93 22.78
CA ALA A 320 12.26 18.90 22.47
C ALA A 320 13.10 19.18 23.72
N PHE A 321 14.34 18.66 23.74
CA PHE A 321 15.27 18.93 24.84
C PHE A 321 15.96 20.29 24.70
N ARG A 322 17.01 20.39 23.88
CA ARG A 322 17.87 21.58 23.79
C ARG A 322 17.21 22.83 23.23
N THR A 323 16.38 22.66 22.22
CA THR A 323 15.78 23.78 21.48
C THR A 323 14.51 24.32 22.12
N GLY A 324 14.10 23.75 23.27
CA GLY A 324 12.84 24.05 23.94
C GLY A 324 11.62 23.45 23.24
N CYS A 325 10.56 23.21 24.00
CA CYS A 325 9.29 22.72 23.50
C CYS A 325 8.53 23.86 22.81
N LYS A 326 8.05 23.61 21.59
CA LYS A 326 7.31 24.58 20.79
C LYS A 326 5.83 24.44 21.06
N ILE A 327 5.19 25.55 21.28
CA ILE A 327 3.78 25.62 21.66
C ILE A 327 3.02 26.44 20.61
N ALA A 328 1.86 25.94 20.23
CA ALA A 328 0.92 26.68 19.39
C ALA A 328 -0.50 26.50 19.92
N VAL A 329 -1.26 27.58 19.98
CA VAL A 329 -2.67 27.55 20.37
C VAL A 329 -3.51 27.78 19.14
N VAL A 330 -4.46 26.87 18.87
CA VAL A 330 -5.40 27.00 17.76
C VAL A 330 -6.83 27.06 18.28
N ASP A 331 -7.66 27.90 17.65
CA ASP A 331 -9.08 28.00 17.97
C ASP A 331 -9.87 26.77 17.48
N LYS A 332 -11.17 26.77 17.69
CA LYS A 332 -12.10 25.68 17.31
C LYS A 332 -12.10 25.35 15.80
N ASN A 333 -11.67 26.32 14.98
CA ASN A 333 -11.64 26.19 13.52
C ASN A 333 -10.21 25.93 13.00
N GLY A 334 -9.25 25.69 13.88
CA GLY A 334 -7.84 25.47 13.53
C GLY A 334 -7.07 26.76 13.20
N LYS A 335 -7.63 27.96 13.45
CA LYS A 335 -6.93 29.22 13.27
C LYS A 335 -5.89 29.43 14.38
N LEU A 336 -4.67 29.79 14.03
CA LEU A 336 -3.62 30.10 14.98
C LEU A 336 -3.98 31.33 15.80
N LEU A 337 -3.91 31.20 17.14
CA LEU A 337 -4.14 32.28 18.11
C LEU A 337 -2.84 32.82 18.73
N ASP A 338 -1.91 31.92 19.11
CA ASP A 338 -0.68 32.30 19.78
C ASP A 338 0.40 31.21 19.59
N THR A 339 1.67 31.60 19.76
CA THR A 339 2.80 30.65 19.74
C THR A 339 3.85 31.07 20.77
N THR A 340 4.50 30.09 21.42
CA THR A 340 5.63 30.34 22.31
C THR A 340 6.60 29.18 22.32
N THR A 341 7.74 29.34 23.03
CA THR A 341 8.69 28.25 23.29
C THR A 341 9.00 28.20 24.77
N VAL A 342 8.79 27.05 25.39
CA VAL A 342 9.05 26.80 26.82
C VAL A 342 10.13 25.74 27.01
N TYR A 343 10.78 25.75 28.17
CA TYR A 343 11.94 24.89 28.47
C TYR A 343 11.74 24.05 29.74
N PRO A 344 10.72 23.20 29.81
CA PRO A 344 10.42 22.40 31.02
C PRO A 344 11.36 21.21 31.21
N THR A 345 12.14 20.85 30.18
CA THR A 345 13.01 19.67 30.14
C THR A 345 14.49 20.04 30.22
N GLU A 346 15.35 19.04 30.53
CA GLU A 346 16.80 19.23 30.47
C GLU A 346 17.28 19.67 29.09
N PRO A 347 18.38 20.43 28.98
CA PRO A 347 19.28 20.89 30.05
C PRO A 347 18.83 22.14 30.78
N GLN A 348 17.84 22.91 30.25
CA GLN A 348 17.44 24.20 30.81
C GLN A 348 16.59 24.08 32.08
N ASN A 349 15.71 23.04 32.14
CA ASN A 349 14.87 22.66 33.27
C ASN A 349 14.11 23.81 33.95
N LYS A 350 13.57 24.75 33.17
CA LYS A 350 12.82 25.93 33.64
C LYS A 350 11.35 25.60 33.89
N VAL A 351 11.11 24.65 34.81
CA VAL A 351 9.78 24.05 35.04
C VAL A 351 8.74 25.08 35.47
N GLU A 352 9.04 25.90 36.53
CA GLU A 352 8.07 26.85 37.09
C GLU A 352 7.77 28.02 36.13
N GLU A 353 8.79 28.50 35.41
CA GLU A 353 8.63 29.55 34.38
C GLU A 353 7.70 29.03 33.27
N SER A 354 7.94 27.78 32.78
CA SER A 354 7.13 27.14 31.77
C SER A 354 5.68 26.89 32.23
N LYS A 355 5.48 26.43 33.46
CA LYS A 355 4.13 26.27 34.05
C LYS A 355 3.37 27.60 34.07
N LYS A 356 3.99 28.65 34.55
CA LYS A 356 3.37 29.98 34.63
C LYS A 356 2.91 30.47 33.25
N GLU A 357 3.77 30.32 32.25
CA GLU A 357 3.47 30.76 30.88
C GLU A 357 2.32 29.96 30.27
N LEU A 358 2.37 28.59 30.36
CA LEU A 358 1.33 27.77 29.79
C LEU A 358 -0.02 27.88 30.51
N LYS A 359 -0.04 28.06 31.84
CA LYS A 359 -1.28 28.33 32.60
C LYS A 359 -1.90 29.67 32.14
N SER A 360 -1.10 30.71 31.92
CA SER A 360 -1.59 31.98 31.37
C SER A 360 -2.23 31.82 29.99
N LEU A 361 -1.64 31.01 29.11
CA LEU A 361 -2.24 30.71 27.80
C LEU A 361 -3.53 29.92 27.93
N ILE A 362 -3.58 28.93 28.83
CA ILE A 362 -4.77 28.11 29.09
C ILE A 362 -5.94 28.96 29.55
N GLU A 363 -5.71 29.89 30.47
CA GLU A 363 -6.73 30.81 30.96
C GLU A 363 -7.14 31.82 29.88
N LYS A 364 -6.16 32.44 29.18
CA LYS A 364 -6.40 33.46 28.16
C LYS A 364 -7.27 32.98 27.02
N TYR A 365 -7.02 31.76 26.52
CA TYR A 365 -7.67 31.21 25.34
C TYR A 365 -8.72 30.14 25.65
N ASN A 366 -8.96 29.86 26.92
CA ASN A 366 -9.88 28.79 27.33
C ASN A 366 -9.55 27.43 26.70
N ILE A 367 -8.27 27.02 26.75
CA ILE A 367 -7.80 25.78 26.13
C ILE A 367 -8.47 24.57 26.78
N ASP A 368 -9.00 23.66 25.96
CA ASP A 368 -9.66 22.44 26.38
C ASP A 368 -8.71 21.23 26.43
N ILE A 369 -7.83 21.13 25.43
CA ILE A 369 -6.99 19.95 25.23
C ILE A 369 -5.55 20.35 24.89
N ILE A 370 -4.57 19.59 25.42
CA ILE A 370 -3.17 19.70 25.07
C ILE A 370 -2.79 18.49 24.22
N ALA A 371 -2.45 18.70 22.95
CA ALA A 371 -1.98 17.68 22.02
C ALA A 371 -0.44 17.64 22.07
N ILE A 372 0.14 16.58 22.63
CA ILE A 372 1.59 16.41 22.79
C ILE A 372 2.13 15.50 21.70
N GLY A 373 3.13 15.95 20.95
CA GLY A 373 3.84 15.10 19.97
C GLY A 373 4.50 13.89 20.61
N ASN A 374 4.57 12.77 19.89
CA ASN A 374 5.12 11.50 20.40
C ASN A 374 6.62 11.29 20.13
N GLY A 375 7.36 12.34 19.74
CA GLY A 375 8.79 12.25 19.42
C GLY A 375 9.72 12.37 20.61
N THR A 376 10.88 12.97 20.34
CA THR A 376 11.94 13.20 21.35
C THR A 376 11.42 14.05 22.51
N ALA A 377 11.73 13.68 23.77
CA ALA A 377 11.26 14.35 24.99
C ALA A 377 9.73 14.28 25.25
N SER A 378 8.99 13.46 24.50
CA SER A 378 7.52 13.33 24.67
C SER A 378 7.14 12.91 26.09
N ARG A 379 7.87 11.96 26.68
CA ARG A 379 7.55 11.44 28.01
C ARG A 379 7.80 12.44 29.12
N GLU A 380 8.91 13.16 29.05
CA GLU A 380 9.27 14.23 29.98
C GLU A 380 8.23 15.35 29.90
N SER A 381 7.80 15.68 28.68
CA SER A 381 6.76 16.67 28.42
C SER A 381 5.38 16.21 28.90
N GLU A 382 5.02 14.94 28.69
CA GLU A 382 3.78 14.36 29.19
C GLU A 382 3.70 14.44 30.73
N LYS A 383 4.78 14.06 31.41
CA LYS A 383 4.86 14.18 32.87
C LYS A 383 4.70 15.64 33.31
N PHE A 384 5.43 16.56 32.68
CA PHE A 384 5.33 17.99 32.96
C PHE A 384 3.91 18.52 32.81
N VAL A 385 3.24 18.19 31.68
CA VAL A 385 1.87 18.60 31.40
C VAL A 385 0.90 17.98 32.42
N SER A 386 1.01 16.68 32.71
CA SER A 386 0.16 16.02 33.70
C SER A 386 0.29 16.63 35.10
N ASP A 387 1.52 16.97 35.52
CA ASP A 387 1.73 17.62 36.81
C ASP A 387 1.17 19.07 36.81
N MET A 388 1.30 19.80 35.70
CA MET A 388 0.80 21.16 35.56
C MET A 388 -0.72 21.24 35.57
N ILE A 389 -1.44 20.36 34.83
CA ILE A 389 -2.91 20.40 34.75
C ILE A 389 -3.58 20.12 36.09
N LYS A 390 -2.96 19.36 36.99
CA LYS A 390 -3.49 19.11 38.37
C LYS A 390 -3.52 20.37 39.22
N GLU A 391 -2.77 21.39 38.85
CA GLU A 391 -2.69 22.67 39.54
C GLU A 391 -3.65 23.74 38.96
N ILE A 392 -4.48 23.36 37.98
CA ILE A 392 -5.45 24.24 37.29
C ILE A 392 -6.85 23.87 37.75
N GLU A 393 -7.66 24.87 38.11
CA GLU A 393 -9.06 24.63 38.56
C GLU A 393 -9.98 24.18 37.41
N ARG A 394 -9.68 24.63 36.19
CA ARG A 394 -10.42 24.25 34.99
C ARG A 394 -10.06 22.82 34.57
N GLU A 395 -11.07 22.07 34.08
CA GLU A 395 -10.82 20.78 33.45
C GLU A 395 -10.07 20.95 32.12
N VAL A 396 -8.81 20.50 32.09
CA VAL A 396 -7.97 20.40 30.91
C VAL A 396 -7.47 18.98 30.78
N GLN A 397 -7.56 18.44 29.58
CA GLN A 397 -7.12 17.07 29.29
C GLN A 397 -5.92 17.10 28.33
N TYR A 398 -5.18 16.03 28.23
CA TYR A 398 -4.12 15.89 27.22
C TYR A 398 -4.23 14.58 26.45
N ILE A 399 -3.56 14.56 25.31
CA ILE A 399 -3.44 13.37 24.46
C ILE A 399 -2.07 13.36 23.78
N ILE A 400 -1.51 12.16 23.61
CA ILE A 400 -0.32 11.98 22.78
C ILE A 400 -0.75 11.81 21.32
N VAL A 401 -0.23 12.66 20.44
CA VAL A 401 -0.53 12.69 19.02
C VAL A 401 0.71 12.31 18.22
N SER A 402 0.54 11.54 17.15
CA SER A 402 1.67 11.24 16.25
C SER A 402 2.17 12.52 15.61
N GLU A 403 3.46 12.82 15.74
CA GLU A 403 4.12 13.95 15.08
C GLU A 403 4.75 13.55 13.73
N ALA A 404 4.54 12.31 13.26
CA ALA A 404 5.09 11.85 12.00
C ALA A 404 4.78 12.84 10.86
N GLY A 405 5.81 13.24 10.13
CA GLY A 405 5.71 14.22 9.06
C GLY A 405 5.51 15.68 9.48
N ALA A 406 5.35 16.02 10.77
CA ALA A 406 5.19 17.41 11.19
C ALA A 406 6.40 18.28 10.84
N SER A 407 7.61 17.72 10.92
CA SER A 407 8.85 18.40 10.49
C SER A 407 8.90 18.60 8.97
N VAL A 408 8.37 17.63 8.20
CA VAL A 408 8.27 17.75 6.73
C VAL A 408 7.30 18.86 6.36
N TYR A 409 6.12 18.89 7.00
CA TYR A 409 5.15 19.98 6.82
C TYR A 409 5.78 21.33 7.18
N SER A 410 6.41 21.45 8.35
CA SER A 410 6.94 22.74 8.83
C SER A 410 7.96 23.36 7.87
N ALA A 411 8.72 22.55 7.14
CA ALA A 411 9.71 22.98 6.14
C ALA A 411 9.13 23.13 4.72
N SER A 412 7.87 22.78 4.50
CA SER A 412 7.25 22.81 3.18
C SER A 412 6.91 24.22 2.70
N GLU A 413 6.80 24.36 1.38
CA GLU A 413 6.31 25.59 0.74
C GLU A 413 4.89 25.94 1.20
N LEU A 414 4.03 24.91 1.33
CA LEU A 414 2.66 25.06 1.83
C LEU A 414 2.62 25.67 3.24
N ALA A 415 3.44 25.17 4.18
CA ALA A 415 3.48 25.72 5.52
C ALA A 415 3.99 27.16 5.53
N ASN A 416 4.85 27.54 4.57
CA ASN A 416 5.30 28.91 4.39
C ASN A 416 4.18 29.80 3.80
N GLU A 417 3.37 29.29 2.88
CA GLU A 417 2.18 29.97 2.35
C GLU A 417 1.14 30.19 3.46
N GLU A 418 0.87 29.16 4.29
CA GLU A 418 -0.12 29.24 5.39
C GLU A 418 0.34 30.12 6.57
N HIS A 419 1.63 30.16 6.86
CA HIS A 419 2.22 30.83 8.02
C HIS A 419 3.53 31.57 7.68
N PRO A 420 3.49 32.60 6.82
CA PRO A 420 4.70 33.30 6.36
C PRO A 420 5.48 33.96 7.49
N ASP A 421 4.78 34.49 8.51
CA ASP A 421 5.37 35.21 9.62
C ASP A 421 5.77 34.32 10.82
N ILE A 422 5.49 33.01 10.74
CA ILE A 422 5.79 32.07 11.83
C ILE A 422 7.10 31.36 11.58
N ASN A 423 7.95 31.30 12.58
CA ASN A 423 9.22 30.57 12.51
C ASN A 423 8.96 29.09 12.19
N VAL A 424 9.78 28.53 11.29
CA VAL A 424 9.67 27.14 10.85
C VAL A 424 9.55 26.15 12.02
N SER A 425 10.32 26.38 13.10
CA SER A 425 10.30 25.50 14.28
C SER A 425 8.97 25.47 15.04
N LEU A 426 8.13 26.49 14.92
CA LEU A 426 6.82 26.58 15.58
C LEU A 426 5.68 25.96 14.76
N ARG A 427 5.85 25.85 13.44
CA ARG A 427 4.82 25.33 12.53
C ARG A 427 4.49 23.85 12.81
N GLY A 428 5.45 23.09 13.34
CA GLY A 428 5.23 21.70 13.78
C GLY A 428 4.17 21.60 14.88
N ALA A 429 4.23 22.48 15.87
CA ALA A 429 3.25 22.51 16.96
C ALA A 429 1.82 22.87 16.47
N ILE A 430 1.71 23.75 15.45
CA ILE A 430 0.43 24.07 14.80
C ILE A 430 -0.15 22.81 14.16
N SER A 431 0.67 22.07 13.41
CA SER A 431 0.25 20.84 12.77
C SER A 431 -0.18 19.78 13.79
N ILE A 432 0.53 19.61 14.91
CA ILE A 432 0.17 18.67 15.98
C ILE A 432 -1.20 19.03 16.57
N ALA A 433 -1.50 20.30 16.80
CA ALA A 433 -2.82 20.73 17.28
C ALA A 433 -3.94 20.45 16.27
N ARG A 434 -3.74 20.86 15.01
CA ARG A 434 -4.74 20.74 13.94
C ARG A 434 -5.05 19.30 13.57
N ARG A 435 -4.05 18.38 13.61
CA ARG A 435 -4.32 16.97 13.29
C ARG A 435 -5.13 16.24 14.37
N LEU A 436 -5.23 16.78 15.58
CA LEU A 436 -6.20 16.32 16.56
C LEU A 436 -7.63 16.79 16.21
N GLN A 437 -7.75 18.04 15.76
CA GLN A 437 -9.05 18.61 15.39
C GLN A 437 -9.62 17.98 14.13
N ASP A 438 -8.81 17.85 13.06
CA ASP A 438 -9.14 17.13 11.83
C ASP A 438 -7.92 16.43 11.24
N PRO A 439 -7.73 15.13 11.53
CA PRO A 439 -6.62 14.35 11.03
C PRO A 439 -6.51 14.37 9.50
N LEU A 440 -7.65 14.20 8.79
CA LEU A 440 -7.66 14.15 7.33
C LEU A 440 -7.21 15.47 6.72
N ALA A 441 -7.83 16.58 7.14
CA ALA A 441 -7.54 17.92 6.60
C ALA A 441 -6.08 18.36 6.81
N GLU A 442 -5.45 17.89 7.90
CA GLU A 442 -4.06 18.23 8.18
C GLU A 442 -3.06 17.26 7.54
N LEU A 443 -3.33 15.94 7.58
CA LEU A 443 -2.39 14.95 7.10
C LEU A 443 -2.26 14.92 5.57
N VAL A 444 -3.29 15.31 4.82
CA VAL A 444 -3.20 15.43 3.33
C VAL A 444 -2.20 16.49 2.87
N LYS A 445 -1.76 17.38 3.73
CA LYS A 445 -0.72 18.40 3.46
C LYS A 445 0.69 17.82 3.42
N ILE A 446 0.85 16.56 3.83
CA ILE A 446 2.13 15.89 4.03
C ILE A 446 2.23 14.72 3.05
N ASP A 447 3.42 14.50 2.47
CA ASP A 447 3.66 13.29 1.67
C ASP A 447 3.24 12.05 2.48
N PRO A 448 2.32 11.20 1.98
CA PRO A 448 1.82 10.04 2.71
C PRO A 448 2.93 9.08 3.18
N LYS A 449 4.07 9.05 2.50
CA LYS A 449 5.27 8.30 2.92
C LYS A 449 5.85 8.77 4.25
N SER A 450 5.56 10.02 4.64
CA SER A 450 6.05 10.63 5.88
C SER A 450 5.04 10.60 7.03
N ILE A 451 3.77 10.22 6.79
CA ILE A 451 2.72 10.22 7.80
C ILE A 451 2.74 8.96 8.66
N GLY A 452 3.09 7.83 8.07
CA GLY A 452 3.06 6.52 8.70
C GLY A 452 4.44 5.90 8.82
N VAL A 453 4.52 4.83 9.57
CA VAL A 453 5.71 4.00 9.67
C VAL A 453 5.44 2.67 8.97
N GLY A 454 6.04 2.50 7.79
CA GLY A 454 6.05 1.23 7.07
C GLY A 454 7.24 0.39 7.47
N GLN A 455 7.01 -0.90 7.67
CA GLN A 455 8.10 -1.84 7.90
C GLN A 455 8.96 -1.93 6.64
N TYR A 456 10.29 -1.76 6.78
CA TYR A 456 11.24 -1.74 5.66
C TYR A 456 10.93 -0.72 4.55
N GLN A 457 10.29 0.40 4.88
CA GLN A 457 9.80 1.40 3.93
C GLN A 457 10.83 1.83 2.88
N HIS A 458 12.10 2.01 3.28
CA HIS A 458 13.17 2.44 2.39
C HIS A 458 13.69 1.34 1.44
N ASP A 459 13.33 0.07 1.69
CA ASP A 459 13.69 -1.06 0.85
C ASP A 459 12.57 -1.44 -0.14
N LEU A 460 11.41 -0.78 -0.05
CA LEU A 460 10.28 -1.01 -0.95
C LEU A 460 10.47 -0.31 -2.29
N ASN A 461 9.76 -0.77 -3.32
CA ASN A 461 9.65 -0.05 -4.58
C ASN A 461 8.93 1.29 -4.36
N GLN A 462 9.69 2.40 -4.40
CA GLN A 462 9.19 3.73 -4.05
C GLN A 462 8.07 4.22 -4.97
N LYS A 463 8.13 3.91 -6.27
CA LYS A 463 7.10 4.30 -7.23
C LYS A 463 5.77 3.57 -6.97
N LYS A 464 5.85 2.26 -6.63
CA LYS A 464 4.66 1.46 -6.31
C LYS A 464 4.06 1.89 -4.97
N LEU A 465 4.93 2.15 -3.98
CA LEU A 465 4.52 2.68 -2.68
C LEU A 465 3.77 4.00 -2.82
N GLU A 466 4.33 4.97 -3.56
CA GLU A 466 3.73 6.26 -3.84
C GLU A 466 2.35 6.11 -4.48
N GLY A 467 2.22 5.37 -5.57
CA GLY A 467 0.94 5.18 -6.25
C GLY A 467 -0.15 4.55 -5.37
N VAL A 468 0.21 3.61 -4.49
CA VAL A 468 -0.74 3.00 -3.55
C VAL A 468 -1.16 4.00 -2.46
N LEU A 469 -0.20 4.76 -1.91
CA LEU A 469 -0.50 5.73 -0.85
C LEU A 469 -1.32 6.92 -1.37
N ASP A 470 -1.02 7.43 -2.56
CA ASP A 470 -1.82 8.48 -3.22
C ASP A 470 -3.27 8.01 -3.43
N GLY A 471 -3.43 6.75 -3.88
CA GLY A 471 -4.75 6.13 -4.00
C GLY A 471 -5.49 6.05 -2.66
N VAL A 472 -4.79 5.73 -1.57
CA VAL A 472 -5.38 5.69 -0.22
C VAL A 472 -5.83 7.07 0.24
N VAL A 473 -5.06 8.12 -0.03
CA VAL A 473 -5.45 9.51 0.28
C VAL A 473 -6.68 9.90 -0.53
N GLU A 474 -6.65 9.69 -1.84
CA GLU A 474 -7.78 9.96 -2.73
C GLU A 474 -9.07 9.27 -2.25
N ASP A 475 -9.01 7.97 -1.98
CA ASP A 475 -10.16 7.19 -1.50
C ASP A 475 -10.67 7.69 -0.14
N SER A 476 -9.76 8.05 0.77
CA SER A 476 -10.12 8.57 2.10
C SER A 476 -10.85 9.91 1.99
N VAL A 477 -10.31 10.86 1.22
CA VAL A 477 -10.91 12.18 1.03
C VAL A 477 -12.29 12.07 0.36
N ASN A 478 -12.42 11.27 -0.70
CA ASN A 478 -13.69 11.10 -1.41
C ASN A 478 -14.73 10.32 -0.58
N SER A 479 -14.30 9.40 0.31
CA SER A 479 -15.22 8.69 1.20
C SER A 479 -15.85 9.59 2.26
N VAL A 480 -15.11 10.58 2.75
CA VAL A 480 -15.57 11.58 3.71
C VAL A 480 -16.37 12.69 3.03
N GLY A 481 -15.90 13.12 1.85
CA GLY A 481 -16.35 14.34 1.18
C GLY A 481 -15.75 15.59 1.83
N VAL A 482 -15.85 16.72 1.16
CA VAL A 482 -15.28 17.98 1.64
C VAL A 482 -16.28 19.12 1.58
N ASP A 483 -16.24 20.01 2.57
CA ASP A 483 -16.96 21.27 2.49
C ASP A 483 -16.25 22.24 1.57
N LEU A 484 -16.97 22.76 0.57
CA LEU A 484 -16.40 23.58 -0.50
C LEU A 484 -15.94 24.96 0.00
N ASN A 485 -16.57 25.47 1.07
CA ASN A 485 -16.32 26.80 1.60
C ASN A 485 -15.16 26.82 2.60
N THR A 486 -14.86 25.69 3.25
CA THR A 486 -13.83 25.63 4.31
C THR A 486 -12.57 24.86 3.88
N ALA A 487 -12.68 23.95 2.89
CA ALA A 487 -11.58 23.09 2.48
C ALA A 487 -10.38 23.89 1.93
N SER A 488 -9.16 23.46 2.31
CA SER A 488 -7.91 23.95 1.72
C SER A 488 -7.74 23.41 0.29
N TYR A 489 -6.92 24.07 -0.50
CA TYR A 489 -6.60 23.56 -1.83
C TYR A 489 -5.89 22.20 -1.78
N SER A 490 -5.11 21.95 -0.71
CA SER A 490 -4.43 20.66 -0.50
C SER A 490 -5.43 19.51 -0.25
N LEU A 491 -6.58 19.79 0.36
CA LEU A 491 -7.65 18.80 0.53
C LEU A 491 -8.45 18.63 -0.77
N LEU A 492 -8.75 19.74 -1.44
CA LEU A 492 -9.52 19.75 -2.69
C LEU A 492 -8.82 19.03 -3.84
N GLU A 493 -7.49 19.07 -3.93
CA GLU A 493 -6.75 18.40 -5.02
C GLU A 493 -6.86 16.86 -5.00
N HIS A 494 -7.31 16.27 -3.89
CA HIS A 494 -7.57 14.83 -3.76
C HIS A 494 -9.03 14.43 -4.09
N ILE A 495 -9.88 15.41 -4.42
CA ILE A 495 -11.23 15.12 -4.89
C ILE A 495 -11.16 14.59 -6.34
N ALA A 496 -11.96 13.56 -6.60
CA ALA A 496 -12.10 12.94 -7.93
C ALA A 496 -12.26 14.00 -9.04
N GLY A 497 -11.41 13.97 -10.04
CA GLY A 497 -11.43 14.90 -11.18
C GLY A 497 -10.89 16.31 -10.91
N ILE A 498 -10.34 16.60 -9.73
CA ILE A 498 -9.77 17.90 -9.35
C ILE A 498 -8.24 17.84 -9.38
N SER A 499 -7.62 18.64 -10.25
CA SER A 499 -6.18 18.85 -10.24
C SER A 499 -5.79 19.96 -9.25
N LYS A 500 -4.53 20.01 -8.84
CA LYS A 500 -3.97 21.09 -7.99
C LYS A 500 -4.29 22.49 -8.51
N THR A 501 -4.23 22.69 -9.83
CA THR A 501 -4.58 23.98 -10.46
C THR A 501 -6.05 24.33 -10.28
N ILE A 502 -6.95 23.32 -10.45
CA ILE A 502 -8.39 23.52 -10.28
C ILE A 502 -8.68 23.78 -8.78
N ALA A 503 -8.05 23.05 -7.86
CA ALA A 503 -8.18 23.26 -6.43
C ALA A 503 -7.82 24.69 -6.00
N LYS A 504 -6.68 25.20 -6.46
CA LYS A 504 -6.29 26.62 -6.25
C LYS A 504 -7.30 27.59 -6.86
N ASN A 505 -7.85 27.31 -8.05
CA ASN A 505 -8.88 28.15 -8.68
C ASN A 505 -10.20 28.15 -7.89
N ILE A 506 -10.57 27.03 -7.26
CA ILE A 506 -11.77 26.98 -6.39
C ILE A 506 -11.59 27.89 -5.19
N VAL A 507 -10.43 27.85 -4.53
CA VAL A 507 -10.12 28.74 -3.40
C VAL A 507 -10.14 30.20 -3.83
N ALA A 508 -9.45 30.55 -4.91
CA ALA A 508 -9.43 31.90 -5.46
C ALA A 508 -10.85 32.39 -5.81
N TYR A 509 -11.69 31.53 -6.41
CA TYR A 509 -13.06 31.89 -6.76
C TYR A 509 -13.88 32.28 -5.55
N ARG A 510 -13.80 31.52 -4.42
CA ARG A 510 -14.54 31.84 -3.20
C ARG A 510 -14.01 33.12 -2.52
N GLU A 511 -12.70 33.37 -2.58
CA GLU A 511 -12.10 34.60 -2.04
C GLU A 511 -12.57 35.85 -2.83
N GLU A 512 -12.71 35.73 -4.15
CA GLU A 512 -13.15 36.83 -5.00
C GLU A 512 -14.66 37.06 -5.01
N ASN A 513 -15.47 35.97 -4.93
CA ASN A 513 -16.92 36.02 -5.16
C ASN A 513 -17.76 35.69 -3.89
N GLY A 514 -17.10 35.43 -2.76
CA GLY A 514 -17.77 34.93 -1.55
C GLY A 514 -18.07 33.43 -1.60
N ASP A 515 -18.69 32.93 -0.54
CA ASP A 515 -18.98 31.52 -0.36
C ASP A 515 -19.89 30.95 -1.47
N PHE A 516 -19.63 29.71 -1.83
CA PHE A 516 -20.52 28.93 -2.71
C PHE A 516 -21.85 28.69 -2.03
N THR A 517 -22.95 28.98 -2.71
CA THR A 517 -24.32 28.73 -2.24
C THR A 517 -25.00 27.60 -3.01
N SER A 518 -24.33 27.04 -4.03
CA SER A 518 -24.79 25.86 -4.77
C SER A 518 -23.63 25.17 -5.49
N ARG A 519 -23.72 23.86 -5.67
CA ARG A 519 -22.78 23.07 -6.47
C ARG A 519 -22.69 23.53 -7.90
N ALA A 520 -23.78 24.04 -8.47
CA ALA A 520 -23.80 24.55 -9.85
C ALA A 520 -22.80 25.70 -10.08
N GLN A 521 -22.48 26.49 -9.05
CA GLN A 521 -21.50 27.58 -9.15
C GLN A 521 -20.08 27.08 -9.41
N ILE A 522 -19.75 25.83 -9.06
CA ILE A 522 -18.44 25.22 -9.34
C ILE A 522 -18.12 25.25 -10.85
N LYS A 523 -19.15 25.15 -11.72
CA LYS A 523 -19.00 25.26 -13.18
C LYS A 523 -18.42 26.60 -13.64
N LYS A 524 -18.44 27.63 -12.80
CA LYS A 524 -17.88 28.96 -13.09
C LYS A 524 -16.40 29.04 -12.76
N VAL A 525 -15.86 28.03 -12.06
CA VAL A 525 -14.45 27.98 -11.69
C VAL A 525 -13.58 27.77 -12.93
N LYS A 526 -12.54 28.58 -13.06
CA LYS A 526 -11.62 28.54 -14.19
C LYS A 526 -10.98 27.15 -14.33
N ARG A 527 -10.96 26.63 -15.57
CA ARG A 527 -10.43 25.31 -15.94
C ARG A 527 -11.22 24.09 -15.43
N LEU A 528 -12.32 24.26 -14.76
CA LEU A 528 -13.18 23.15 -14.37
C LEU A 528 -14.18 22.88 -15.52
N GLY A 529 -13.88 21.83 -16.30
CA GLY A 529 -14.74 21.41 -17.43
C GLY A 529 -15.92 20.54 -17.00
N PRO A 530 -16.85 20.23 -17.94
CA PRO A 530 -18.03 19.40 -17.63
C PRO A 530 -17.69 18.02 -17.05
N GLN A 531 -16.67 17.35 -17.58
CA GLN A 531 -16.22 16.05 -17.10
C GLN A 531 -15.69 16.13 -15.66
N ALA A 532 -14.84 17.12 -15.35
CA ALA A 532 -14.35 17.35 -13.98
C ALA A 532 -15.52 17.63 -13.02
N PHE A 533 -16.51 18.42 -13.43
CA PHE A 533 -17.73 18.68 -12.65
C PHE A 533 -18.47 17.37 -12.33
N THR A 534 -18.71 16.52 -13.32
CA THR A 534 -19.37 15.23 -13.10
C THR A 534 -18.57 14.37 -12.12
N GLN A 535 -17.24 14.35 -12.21
CA GLN A 535 -16.42 13.55 -11.32
C GLN A 535 -16.42 14.05 -9.87
N CYS A 536 -16.41 15.37 -9.64
CA CYS A 536 -16.20 15.97 -8.32
C CYS A 536 -17.49 16.34 -7.57
N ALA A 537 -18.58 16.67 -8.27
CA ALA A 537 -19.72 17.35 -7.67
C ALA A 537 -20.37 16.61 -6.50
N GLY A 538 -20.44 15.28 -6.54
CA GLY A 538 -21.03 14.49 -5.48
C GLY A 538 -20.17 14.39 -4.19
N PHE A 539 -18.87 14.67 -4.29
CA PHE A 539 -17.95 14.65 -3.15
C PHE A 539 -17.77 16.00 -2.47
N MET A 540 -18.26 17.07 -3.08
CA MET A 540 -18.22 18.43 -2.53
C MET A 540 -19.53 18.78 -1.87
N ARG A 541 -19.49 19.24 -0.63
CA ARG A 541 -20.66 19.63 0.17
C ARG A 541 -20.66 21.13 0.41
N ILE A 542 -21.83 21.70 0.63
CA ILE A 542 -22.04 23.12 0.95
C ILE A 542 -23.04 23.19 2.09
N GLU A 543 -22.54 23.53 3.27
CA GLU A 543 -23.41 23.79 4.43
C GLU A 543 -24.26 25.05 4.18
N GLY A 544 -25.54 25.01 4.51
CA GLY A 544 -26.46 26.13 4.27
C GLY A 544 -26.74 26.45 2.80
N ALA A 545 -26.53 25.50 1.88
CA ALA A 545 -26.79 25.67 0.47
C ALA A 545 -28.27 25.94 0.17
N LYS A 546 -28.54 26.69 -0.93
CA LYS A 546 -29.94 26.95 -1.40
C LYS A 546 -30.71 25.66 -1.71
N ASN A 547 -30.03 24.62 -2.18
CA ASN A 547 -30.59 23.28 -2.35
C ASN A 547 -30.02 22.37 -1.27
N PRO A 548 -30.86 21.86 -0.33
CA PRO A 548 -30.37 20.99 0.74
C PRO A 548 -29.61 19.75 0.27
N LEU A 549 -29.86 19.27 -0.96
CA LEU A 549 -29.14 18.15 -1.56
C LEU A 549 -27.65 18.48 -1.81
N ASP A 550 -27.28 19.75 -1.92
CA ASP A 550 -25.87 20.17 -2.05
C ASP A 550 -25.06 19.93 -0.78
N ASN A 551 -25.71 19.68 0.37
CA ASN A 551 -25.09 19.26 1.62
C ASN A 551 -25.17 17.73 1.86
N THR A 552 -25.38 16.95 0.84
CA THR A 552 -25.46 15.48 0.90
C THR A 552 -24.44 14.83 -0.05
N GLY A 553 -24.28 13.50 0.02
CA GLY A 553 -23.51 12.74 -0.98
C GLY A 553 -24.33 12.38 -2.23
N VAL A 554 -25.56 12.87 -2.39
CA VAL A 554 -26.37 12.64 -3.60
C VAL A 554 -25.72 13.38 -4.78
N HIS A 555 -25.50 12.67 -5.87
CA HIS A 555 -24.94 13.27 -7.08
C HIS A 555 -25.94 14.19 -7.79
N PRO A 556 -25.54 15.33 -8.37
CA PRO A 556 -26.46 16.22 -9.09
C PRO A 556 -27.29 15.56 -10.20
N GLU A 557 -26.77 14.52 -10.85
CA GLU A 557 -27.51 13.70 -11.84
C GLU A 557 -28.74 13.01 -11.25
N SER A 558 -28.76 12.77 -9.94
CA SER A 558 -29.84 12.08 -9.23
C SER A 558 -30.78 13.02 -8.47
N TYR A 559 -30.63 14.35 -8.63
CA TYR A 559 -31.48 15.31 -7.89
C TYR A 559 -32.95 15.20 -8.23
N ASP A 560 -33.29 15.04 -9.50
CA ASP A 560 -34.69 14.92 -9.92
C ASP A 560 -35.31 13.59 -9.45
N ILE A 561 -34.52 12.51 -9.47
CA ILE A 561 -34.93 11.21 -8.90
C ILE A 561 -35.20 11.37 -7.41
N CYS A 562 -34.30 12.02 -6.68
CA CYS A 562 -34.47 12.27 -5.24
C CYS A 562 -35.70 13.10 -4.92
N LYS A 563 -35.95 14.18 -5.68
CA LYS A 563 -37.17 15.01 -5.50
C LYS A 563 -38.44 14.22 -5.75
N ASN A 564 -38.49 13.49 -6.89
CA ASN A 564 -39.66 12.66 -7.21
C ASN A 564 -39.90 11.60 -6.15
N MET A 565 -38.86 11.00 -5.59
CA MET A 565 -38.95 10.05 -4.48
C MET A 565 -39.53 10.71 -3.23
N LEU A 566 -39.03 11.88 -2.84
CA LEU A 566 -39.50 12.63 -1.69
C LEU A 566 -41.00 12.98 -1.83
N ASP A 567 -41.39 13.49 -3.01
CA ASP A 567 -42.80 13.83 -3.32
C ASP A 567 -43.69 12.59 -3.21
N MET A 568 -43.29 11.43 -3.73
CA MET A 568 -44.02 10.17 -3.63
C MET A 568 -44.19 9.68 -2.18
N LEU A 569 -43.19 9.96 -1.31
CA LEU A 569 -43.20 9.60 0.10
C LEU A 569 -43.87 10.68 0.99
N GLY A 570 -44.31 11.80 0.39
CA GLY A 570 -44.96 12.92 1.09
C GLY A 570 -43.97 13.77 1.89
N TYR A 571 -42.75 13.97 1.39
CA TYR A 571 -41.74 14.86 1.94
C TYR A 571 -41.36 15.97 0.98
N SER A 572 -40.81 17.03 1.54
CA SER A 572 -40.22 18.16 0.80
C SER A 572 -38.71 18.22 1.00
N LEU A 573 -38.01 19.03 0.21
CA LEU A 573 -36.58 19.31 0.43
C LEU A 573 -36.29 19.97 1.78
N SER A 574 -37.23 20.75 2.32
CA SER A 574 -37.11 21.35 3.64
C SER A 574 -37.17 20.30 4.77
N ASP A 575 -37.85 19.16 4.56
CA ASP A 575 -37.83 18.06 5.52
C ASP A 575 -36.45 17.38 5.58
N VAL A 576 -35.74 17.32 4.48
CA VAL A 576 -34.33 16.85 4.43
C VAL A 576 -33.44 17.82 5.20
N GLU A 577 -33.56 19.13 4.95
CA GLU A 577 -32.80 20.18 5.63
C GLU A 577 -32.98 20.14 7.14
N ASN A 578 -34.24 20.03 7.59
CA ASN A 578 -34.61 20.00 9.01
C ASN A 578 -34.49 18.62 9.65
N LYS A 579 -34.01 17.61 8.93
CA LYS A 579 -33.88 16.20 9.38
C LYS A 579 -35.21 15.58 9.85
N ASN A 580 -36.31 15.98 9.25
CA ASN A 580 -37.70 15.56 9.59
C ASN A 580 -38.14 14.34 8.75
N ILE A 581 -37.24 13.43 8.41
CA ILE A 581 -37.49 12.23 7.58
C ILE A 581 -37.23 10.94 8.34
N ASN A 582 -37.47 10.91 9.65
CA ASN A 582 -37.13 9.78 10.52
C ASN A 582 -37.88 8.48 10.18
N ASP A 583 -39.08 8.58 9.60
CA ASP A 583 -39.94 7.46 9.23
C ASP A 583 -39.82 7.05 7.75
N ILE A 584 -38.81 7.57 7.03
CA ILE A 584 -38.63 7.30 5.60
C ILE A 584 -38.47 5.80 5.31
N ASP A 585 -37.75 5.05 6.16
CA ASP A 585 -37.56 3.61 5.98
C ASP A 585 -38.91 2.86 6.03
N SER A 586 -39.78 3.18 6.99
CA SER A 586 -41.11 2.57 7.11
C SER A 586 -42.01 2.87 5.90
N LYS A 587 -41.90 4.10 5.35
CA LYS A 587 -42.65 4.46 4.12
C LYS A 587 -42.11 3.77 2.89
N VAL A 588 -40.80 3.61 2.79
CA VAL A 588 -40.16 2.86 1.70
C VAL A 588 -40.51 1.37 1.80
N GLU A 589 -40.51 0.79 3.00
CA GLU A 589 -40.93 -0.60 3.22
C GLU A 589 -42.40 -0.82 2.86
N ALA A 590 -43.28 0.15 3.16
CA ALA A 590 -44.71 0.06 2.85
C ALA A 590 -44.98 0.02 1.32
N ILE A 591 -44.17 0.71 0.51
CA ILE A 591 -44.27 0.70 -0.96
C ILE A 591 -43.50 -0.48 -1.54
N GLY A 592 -42.38 -0.83 -0.94
CA GLY A 592 -41.38 -1.77 -1.43
C GLY A 592 -40.31 -1.11 -2.31
N ILE A 593 -39.04 -1.32 -1.96
CA ILE A 593 -37.91 -0.69 -2.66
C ILE A 593 -37.91 -0.98 -4.17
N LYS A 594 -38.27 -2.19 -4.57
CA LYS A 594 -38.33 -2.62 -5.98
C LYS A 594 -39.42 -1.90 -6.75
N GLU A 595 -40.60 -1.69 -6.15
CA GLU A 595 -41.68 -0.96 -6.78
C GLU A 595 -41.35 0.52 -6.92
N LEU A 596 -40.73 1.11 -5.89
CA LEU A 596 -40.26 2.49 -5.90
C LEU A 596 -39.16 2.69 -6.94
N SER A 597 -38.21 1.78 -7.06
CA SER A 597 -37.15 1.74 -8.06
C SER A 597 -37.73 1.74 -9.49
N ASN A 598 -38.71 0.88 -9.75
CA ASN A 598 -39.37 0.80 -11.06
C ASN A 598 -40.13 2.09 -11.41
N LYS A 599 -40.84 2.71 -10.44
CA LYS A 599 -41.57 3.95 -10.66
C LYS A 599 -40.64 5.15 -10.92
N LEU A 600 -39.44 5.13 -10.36
CA LEU A 600 -38.45 6.20 -10.52
C LEU A 600 -37.46 5.92 -11.68
N GLU A 601 -37.59 4.79 -12.35
CA GLU A 601 -36.68 4.35 -13.42
C GLU A 601 -35.20 4.38 -13.01
N VAL A 602 -34.91 3.98 -11.76
CA VAL A 602 -33.57 3.97 -11.18
C VAL A 602 -33.30 2.60 -10.54
N GLY A 603 -32.06 2.17 -10.50
CA GLY A 603 -31.68 0.91 -9.88
C GLY A 603 -31.88 0.93 -8.34
N GLU A 604 -32.11 -0.25 -7.77
CA GLU A 604 -32.35 -0.40 -6.32
C GLU A 604 -31.16 0.06 -5.47
N VAL A 605 -29.92 -0.17 -5.95
CA VAL A 605 -28.68 0.20 -5.24
C VAL A 605 -28.55 1.72 -5.17
N THR A 606 -28.76 2.40 -6.31
CA THR A 606 -28.71 3.86 -6.37
C THR A 606 -29.79 4.49 -5.50
N LEU A 607 -31.00 3.91 -5.47
CA LEU A 607 -32.09 4.39 -4.64
C LEU A 607 -31.78 4.24 -3.14
N LYS A 608 -31.23 3.11 -2.72
CA LYS A 608 -30.77 2.89 -1.34
C LYS A 608 -29.69 3.88 -0.93
N ASP A 609 -28.74 4.16 -1.82
CA ASP A 609 -27.69 5.15 -1.56
C ASP A 609 -28.30 6.57 -1.40
N ILE A 610 -29.22 6.97 -2.25
CA ILE A 610 -29.93 8.26 -2.13
C ILE A 610 -30.63 8.36 -0.77
N ILE A 611 -31.39 7.33 -0.37
CA ILE A 611 -32.10 7.30 0.93
C ILE A 611 -31.10 7.42 2.09
N ALA A 612 -30.00 6.68 2.05
CA ALA A 612 -28.98 6.72 3.10
C ALA A 612 -28.33 8.11 3.23
N GLU A 613 -28.09 8.80 2.12
CA GLU A 613 -27.47 10.13 2.09
C GLU A 613 -28.40 11.24 2.59
N ILE A 614 -29.68 11.22 2.22
CA ILE A 614 -30.63 12.27 2.64
C ILE A 614 -31.02 12.13 4.10
N LYS A 615 -30.91 10.94 4.71
CA LYS A 615 -31.20 10.72 6.16
C LYS A 615 -30.22 11.46 7.06
N LYS A 616 -29.02 11.70 6.59
CA LYS A 616 -27.95 12.32 7.39
C LYS A 616 -27.21 13.40 6.57
N PRO A 617 -27.89 14.50 6.21
CA PRO A 617 -27.23 15.59 5.47
C PRO A 617 -26.08 16.17 6.28
N GLY A 618 -24.97 16.47 5.61
CA GLY A 618 -23.76 16.98 6.26
C GLY A 618 -22.98 15.97 7.12
N ARG A 619 -23.36 14.67 7.07
CA ARG A 619 -22.68 13.62 7.87
C ARG A 619 -21.21 13.50 7.51
N ASP A 620 -20.38 13.51 8.54
CA ASP A 620 -19.01 13.04 8.47
C ASP A 620 -18.95 11.58 8.98
N PRO A 621 -18.64 10.59 8.14
CA PRO A 621 -18.63 9.19 8.57
C PRO A 621 -17.62 8.89 9.68
N ARG A 622 -16.62 9.75 9.89
CA ARG A 622 -15.61 9.61 10.95
C ARG A 622 -16.16 9.91 12.35
N GLU A 623 -17.24 10.69 12.47
CA GLU A 623 -17.84 11.04 13.77
C GLU A 623 -18.46 9.84 14.51
N GLU A 624 -18.82 8.79 13.76
CA GLU A 624 -19.29 7.51 14.32
C GLU A 624 -18.14 6.60 14.74
N GLY A 625 -16.90 6.99 14.45
CA GLY A 625 -15.70 6.28 14.81
C GLY A 625 -15.36 6.36 16.30
N ILE A 626 -14.35 5.59 16.69
CA ILE A 626 -13.86 5.55 18.07
C ILE A 626 -13.19 6.88 18.42
N LYS A 627 -13.73 7.60 19.41
CA LYS A 627 -13.13 8.85 19.88
C LYS A 627 -11.83 8.57 20.63
N PRO A 628 -10.80 9.43 20.47
CA PRO A 628 -9.52 9.23 21.15
C PRO A 628 -9.67 9.31 22.69
N ILE A 629 -8.80 8.56 23.39
CA ILE A 629 -8.78 8.57 24.86
C ILE A 629 -8.01 9.81 25.33
N LEU A 630 -8.72 10.71 25.99
CA LEU A 630 -8.14 11.87 26.66
C LEU A 630 -7.71 11.49 28.08
N ARG A 631 -6.57 12.02 28.55
CA ARG A 631 -5.92 11.63 29.80
C ARG A 631 -5.71 12.81 30.72
N THR A 632 -5.59 12.50 32.02
CA THR A 632 -5.24 13.46 33.08
C THR A 632 -4.03 13.01 33.91
N ASP A 633 -3.56 11.74 33.74
CA ASP A 633 -2.47 11.13 34.51
C ASP A 633 -1.53 10.30 33.63
N VAL A 634 -0.37 9.93 34.16
CA VAL A 634 0.70 9.19 33.45
C VAL A 634 0.96 7.85 34.14
N LEU A 635 0.99 6.77 33.34
CA LEU A 635 1.44 5.44 33.77
C LEU A 635 2.97 5.28 33.56
N LYS A 636 3.64 4.65 34.53
CA LYS A 636 5.07 4.29 34.41
C LYS A 636 5.23 2.81 34.16
N ILE A 637 6.32 2.40 33.50
CA ILE A 637 6.59 0.98 33.23
C ILE A 637 6.79 0.19 34.52
N GLU A 638 7.29 0.84 35.55
CA GLU A 638 7.48 0.26 36.90
C GLU A 638 6.16 -0.07 37.60
N ASP A 639 5.08 0.61 37.20
CA ASP A 639 3.72 0.39 37.74
C ASP A 639 3.03 -0.77 37.04
N ILE A 640 3.53 -1.20 35.87
CA ILE A 640 2.95 -2.28 35.08
C ILE A 640 3.33 -3.64 35.61
N LYS A 641 2.33 -4.46 35.95
CA LYS A 641 2.48 -5.82 36.43
C LYS A 641 1.82 -6.83 35.51
N GLU A 642 2.40 -8.01 35.44
CA GLU A 642 1.77 -9.14 34.76
C GLU A 642 0.38 -9.40 35.31
N GLY A 643 -0.60 -9.64 34.41
CA GLY A 643 -1.99 -9.84 34.77
C GLY A 643 -2.85 -8.56 34.75
N MET A 644 -2.26 -7.36 34.71
CA MET A 644 -3.02 -6.10 34.60
C MET A 644 -3.81 -6.05 33.31
N ILE A 645 -5.03 -5.55 33.38
CA ILE A 645 -5.89 -5.26 32.23
C ILE A 645 -5.90 -3.74 32.05
N LEU A 646 -5.53 -3.28 30.87
CA LEU A 646 -5.40 -1.86 30.50
C LEU A 646 -6.14 -1.58 29.21
N LYS A 647 -6.67 -0.37 29.09
CA LYS A 647 -7.13 0.15 27.79
C LYS A 647 -5.97 0.77 27.04
N GLY A 648 -5.79 0.37 25.79
CA GLY A 648 -4.75 0.90 24.93
C GLY A 648 -5.28 1.30 23.56
N THR A 649 -4.54 2.18 22.89
CA THR A 649 -4.83 2.60 21.52
C THR A 649 -3.87 1.90 20.56
N VAL A 650 -4.38 1.26 19.53
CA VAL A 650 -3.56 0.63 18.48
C VAL A 650 -2.84 1.71 17.68
N ARG A 651 -1.51 1.71 17.72
CA ARG A 651 -0.65 2.68 17.01
C ARG A 651 -0.19 2.21 15.65
N ASN A 652 0.07 0.90 15.53
CA ASN A 652 0.52 0.31 14.27
C ASN A 652 0.12 -1.16 14.22
N VAL A 653 -0.23 -1.64 13.01
CA VAL A 653 -0.53 -3.05 12.77
C VAL A 653 0.45 -3.58 11.73
N VAL A 654 1.03 -4.74 12.00
CA VAL A 654 2.02 -5.41 11.16
C VAL A 654 1.67 -6.89 11.00
N ASP A 655 2.31 -7.60 10.07
CA ASP A 655 1.99 -9.00 9.76
C ASP A 655 2.08 -9.97 10.94
N PHE A 656 2.88 -9.64 11.95
CA PHE A 656 3.08 -10.48 13.13
C PHE A 656 2.32 -10.03 14.39
N GLY A 657 1.58 -8.89 14.33
CA GLY A 657 0.82 -8.39 15.48
C GLY A 657 0.48 -6.91 15.43
N ALA A 658 0.13 -6.34 16.58
CA ALA A 658 -0.20 -4.92 16.72
C ALA A 658 0.60 -4.28 17.86
N PHE A 659 1.02 -3.04 17.65
CA PHE A 659 1.61 -2.20 18.67
C PHE A 659 0.52 -1.34 19.31
N VAL A 660 0.42 -1.39 20.62
CA VAL A 660 -0.63 -0.76 21.40
C VAL A 660 -0.03 0.18 22.44
N ASP A 661 -0.42 1.44 22.38
CA ASP A 661 -0.10 2.45 23.38
C ASP A 661 -0.99 2.26 24.62
N ILE A 662 -0.41 1.78 25.70
CA ILE A 662 -1.06 1.61 27.01
C ILE A 662 -0.74 2.74 27.98
N GLY A 663 -0.14 3.85 27.50
CA GLY A 663 0.22 5.01 28.31
C GLY A 663 1.62 4.95 28.93
N ILE A 664 2.50 4.08 28.41
CA ILE A 664 3.91 4.03 28.78
C ILE A 664 4.80 4.45 27.61
N LYS A 665 6.11 4.65 27.86
CA LYS A 665 7.06 5.19 26.85
C LYS A 665 7.09 4.40 25.54
N ASN A 666 7.07 3.07 25.61
CA ASN A 666 7.14 2.18 24.45
C ASN A 666 5.82 1.46 24.29
N ASP A 667 5.32 1.39 23.08
CA ASP A 667 4.11 0.63 22.79
C ASP A 667 4.31 -0.85 23.16
N GLY A 668 3.29 -1.45 23.75
CA GLY A 668 3.25 -2.88 24.00
C GLY A 668 2.94 -3.65 22.71
N LEU A 669 3.49 -4.85 22.59
CA LEU A 669 3.24 -5.73 21.45
C LEU A 669 2.16 -6.77 21.78
N VAL A 670 1.08 -6.78 21.02
CA VAL A 670 0.14 -7.91 20.93
C VAL A 670 0.56 -8.76 19.74
N HIS A 671 1.25 -9.89 19.96
CA HIS A 671 1.59 -10.80 18.90
C HIS A 671 0.31 -11.43 18.29
N LYS A 672 0.31 -11.78 16.99
CA LYS A 672 -0.88 -12.33 16.32
C LYS A 672 -1.48 -13.57 17.00
N SER A 673 -0.65 -14.37 17.69
CA SER A 673 -1.13 -15.49 18.50
C SER A 673 -1.92 -15.06 19.74
N GLU A 674 -1.76 -13.82 20.20
CA GLU A 674 -2.38 -13.24 21.37
C GLU A 674 -3.58 -12.32 21.07
N MET A 675 -3.94 -12.14 19.79
CA MET A 675 -5.02 -11.25 19.37
C MET A 675 -6.42 -11.88 19.49
N SER A 676 -6.52 -13.21 19.35
CA SER A 676 -7.79 -13.95 19.43
C SER A 676 -7.55 -15.38 19.91
N LYS A 677 -8.58 -16.01 20.47
CA LYS A 677 -8.56 -17.46 20.81
C LYS A 677 -8.43 -18.36 19.59
N GLY A 678 -8.86 -17.89 18.41
CA GLY A 678 -8.71 -18.58 17.11
C GLY A 678 -7.42 -18.21 16.39
N TYR A 679 -7.13 -18.94 15.30
CA TYR A 679 -5.98 -18.63 14.44
C TYR A 679 -6.19 -17.32 13.68
N VAL A 680 -5.31 -16.36 13.88
CA VAL A 680 -5.31 -15.08 13.18
C VAL A 680 -4.31 -15.13 12.03
N LYS A 681 -4.83 -15.15 10.80
CA LYS A 681 -4.01 -15.13 9.58
C LYS A 681 -3.49 -13.71 9.31
N ASP A 682 -4.35 -12.72 9.41
CA ASP A 682 -4.06 -11.31 9.16
C ASP A 682 -4.48 -10.47 10.38
N PRO A 683 -3.53 -9.87 11.12
CA PRO A 683 -3.81 -9.00 12.25
C PRO A 683 -4.81 -7.87 11.95
N MET A 684 -4.80 -7.34 10.72
CA MET A 684 -5.68 -6.25 10.31
C MET A 684 -7.16 -6.65 10.15
N THR A 685 -7.48 -7.94 10.25
CA THR A 685 -8.88 -8.40 10.35
C THR A 685 -9.42 -8.36 11.76
N VAL A 686 -8.55 -8.16 12.75
CA VAL A 686 -8.90 -8.15 14.17
C VAL A 686 -8.87 -6.73 14.74
N VAL A 687 -7.85 -5.94 14.37
CA VAL A 687 -7.70 -4.55 14.83
C VAL A 687 -7.16 -3.66 13.73
N THR A 688 -7.48 -2.36 13.82
CA THR A 688 -6.96 -1.31 12.95
C THR A 688 -6.29 -0.20 13.76
N VAL A 689 -5.46 0.62 13.12
CA VAL A 689 -4.80 1.77 13.77
C VAL A 689 -5.87 2.74 14.28
N GLY A 690 -5.77 3.15 15.53
CA GLY A 690 -6.72 4.01 16.22
C GLY A 690 -7.73 3.25 17.06
N ASP A 691 -7.87 1.93 16.91
CA ASP A 691 -8.77 1.14 17.74
C ASP A 691 -8.38 1.20 19.22
N ILE A 692 -9.40 1.26 20.07
CA ILE A 692 -9.23 1.13 21.52
C ILE A 692 -9.50 -0.31 21.90
N VAL A 693 -8.51 -0.95 22.49
CA VAL A 693 -8.57 -2.36 22.87
C VAL A 693 -8.28 -2.55 24.34
N ASP A 694 -8.99 -3.50 24.95
CA ASP A 694 -8.61 -3.99 26.26
C ASP A 694 -7.50 -5.02 26.10
N VAL A 695 -6.39 -4.82 26.81
CA VAL A 695 -5.22 -5.69 26.74
C VAL A 695 -4.77 -6.12 28.12
N LYS A 696 -4.41 -7.38 28.24
CA LYS A 696 -3.81 -7.96 29.44
C LYS A 696 -2.30 -8.00 29.29
N VAL A 697 -1.58 -7.55 30.30
CA VAL A 697 -0.12 -7.66 30.36
C VAL A 697 0.27 -9.11 30.61
N ILE A 698 1.06 -9.70 29.71
CA ILE A 698 1.53 -11.09 29.79
C ILE A 698 3.04 -11.20 30.02
N GLY A 699 3.77 -10.08 30.01
CA GLY A 699 5.18 -10.05 30.32
C GLY A 699 5.74 -8.63 30.25
N VAL A 700 6.69 -8.31 31.13
CA VAL A 700 7.40 -7.03 31.18
C VAL A 700 8.91 -7.29 31.21
N ASP A 701 9.60 -6.85 30.15
CA ASP A 701 11.07 -6.89 30.08
C ASP A 701 11.62 -5.49 30.43
N MET A 702 12.03 -5.33 31.66
CA MET A 702 12.58 -4.07 32.21
C MET A 702 13.90 -3.67 31.54
N ASN A 703 14.73 -4.64 31.09
CA ASN A 703 16.02 -4.38 30.48
C ASN A 703 15.86 -3.82 29.06
N LYS A 704 14.95 -4.40 28.30
CA LYS A 704 14.62 -3.96 26.93
C LYS A 704 13.50 -2.93 26.90
N LYS A 705 12.89 -2.60 28.03
CA LYS A 705 11.73 -1.71 28.17
C LYS A 705 10.58 -2.11 27.23
N ARG A 706 10.27 -3.40 27.18
CA ARG A 706 9.23 -3.97 26.31
C ARG A 706 8.12 -4.60 27.16
N VAL A 707 6.88 -4.44 26.71
CA VAL A 707 5.71 -5.05 27.32
C VAL A 707 5.04 -5.96 26.29
N ALA A 708 4.83 -7.21 26.67
CA ALA A 708 4.05 -8.16 25.90
C ALA A 708 2.60 -8.12 26.38
N LEU A 709 1.68 -8.03 25.43
CA LEU A 709 0.25 -7.86 25.66
C LEU A 709 -0.55 -9.00 25.02
N SER A 710 -1.71 -9.29 25.58
CA SER A 710 -2.69 -10.22 25.04
C SER A 710 -4.09 -9.60 25.02
N MET A 711 -4.82 -9.81 23.95
CA MET A 711 -6.26 -9.50 23.85
C MET A 711 -7.14 -10.70 24.24
N LYS A 712 -6.54 -11.83 24.63
CA LYS A 712 -7.25 -13.00 25.15
C LYS A 712 -7.58 -12.76 26.61
N MET A 713 -8.82 -12.34 26.84
CA MET A 713 -9.37 -12.16 28.19
C MET A 713 -9.87 -13.48 28.80
#